data_56ed93df7b9e0845a2a5ac8d28bc8dda
#
_entry.id   56ed93df7b9e0845a2a5ac8d28bc8dda
#
_cell.length_a   1.000
_cell.length_b   1.000
_cell.length_c   1.000
_cell.angle_alpha   90.00
_cell.angle_beta   90.00
_cell.angle_gamma   90.00
#
_symmetry.space_group_name_H-M   'P 1'
#
loop_
_entity.id
_entity.type
_entity.pdbx_description
1 polymer ?
#
loop_
_entity_poly.entity_id
_entity_poly.type
_entity_poly.pdbx_seq_one_letter_code
_entity_poly.pdbx_strand_id
1 'polypeptide(L)'
;MSSYPPRQCGLATFSSDIVNSVRLVFGDSLPIEVCALQKEENQFEYGLDVHYALTVSSIDEYRLLAEKINTRDDIGMVCIEHEFGLFEGDYGNYLLSFLLAINKPIATVFHTVLPGPNDKLKKIVKAIIDLSNKIVVLTKRSQRILISDYDCPESKLRIIPHGTHMVLWDQKDKLKNEFNYSDKTVLSTFGLISDNKNIETVLYALPEIIAKHPEVVYLVIGKTHPEVLKKEGEKYRTMLIETAKKLKIENNVFFINEFLELKQLLNYLILSDIYLFASKDPNQAVSGTFAYAMSCGCAIISTPIAHAVEALNPETGILLNEFDNSEEFQSAILKLVENKEKRLEMGRNGYAFTHETTWENIALKYAFLFAEVTESKGKLRFNFPPLKLDHIKELTTDYGILQFSKFSQPDLSSGYTLDDNARALIDMVMYYDTSSDPIALDLATIYLNFITEIQREDGRFDNYKDSNRQLTKQNELVNLEDSNGRALWSLGFLLSYQKNLPIDLVEQAQKVWDKAVVHIDGVTSPRAIAYTLKGLYYYYQVNKEMKIKTAIILLADKLLNHYHINSDDDWCWYEDYMTYANNVLPEAMLFSFLATGDLKYKKIALTTFDFLLSHYFMKGELSVISNRGWFVKGEKKSTYGEQPIEVATTIITLHLFFQVTGNEKYRNQLNLAFSWFLGNNHLNQIIYNPVNGASYDGLEDKNVNINQGAESTLCFFKAQLIMNEYKDYKKYRHLDTKNALQFEK
;
A
#
# COMPACT_ATOMS: atom_id res chain seq x y z
N MET A 1 -25.61 2.45 5.05
CA MET A 1 -26.63 1.98 6.03
C MET A 1 -26.07 0.74 6.69
N SER A 2 -25.78 0.79 8.00
CA SER A 2 -25.15 -0.32 8.73
C SER A 2 -25.27 -0.15 10.25
N SER A 3 -24.88 -1.17 11.06
CA SER A 3 -24.48 -0.93 12.44
C SER A 3 -23.18 -0.11 12.45
N TYR A 4 -23.03 0.78 13.46
CA TYR A 4 -21.89 1.70 13.55
C TYR A 4 -21.46 1.91 15.00
N PRO A 5 -20.19 2.26 15.29
CA PRO A 5 -19.78 2.60 16.66
C PRO A 5 -20.64 3.74 17.26
N PRO A 6 -20.92 3.69 18.57
CA PRO A 6 -20.29 2.88 19.62
C PRO A 6 -20.85 1.47 19.82
N ARG A 7 -21.69 0.98 18.91
CA ARG A 7 -22.17 -0.43 18.97
C ARG A 7 -20.98 -1.38 18.84
N GLN A 8 -20.79 -2.28 19.83
CA GLN A 8 -19.71 -3.26 19.85
C GLN A 8 -20.10 -4.51 19.06
N CYS A 9 -19.84 -4.54 17.77
CA CYS A 9 -20.01 -5.73 16.92
C CYS A 9 -19.07 -5.65 15.69
N GLY A 10 -18.75 -6.79 15.10
CA GLY A 10 -17.83 -6.89 13.97
C GLY A 10 -18.24 -6.03 12.77
N LEU A 11 -19.55 -5.95 12.48
CA LEU A 11 -20.04 -5.15 11.36
C LEU A 11 -19.95 -3.64 11.62
N ALA A 12 -20.10 -3.18 12.86
CA ALA A 12 -19.88 -1.78 13.20
C ALA A 12 -18.42 -1.37 13.00
N THR A 13 -17.47 -2.24 13.38
CA THR A 13 -16.04 -2.05 13.11
C THR A 13 -15.77 -2.01 11.61
N PHE A 14 -16.26 -3.00 10.85
CA PHE A 14 -16.12 -3.06 9.39
C PHE A 14 -16.60 -1.77 8.70
N SER A 15 -17.78 -1.27 9.07
CA SER A 15 -18.37 -0.07 8.48
C SER A 15 -17.55 1.18 8.82
N SER A 16 -17.05 1.28 10.05
CA SER A 16 -16.15 2.37 10.45
C SER A 16 -14.82 2.33 9.69
N ASP A 17 -14.25 1.14 9.52
CA ASP A 17 -12.99 0.96 8.80
C ASP A 17 -13.12 1.36 7.32
N ILE A 18 -14.22 0.99 6.63
CA ILE A 18 -14.50 1.44 5.25
C ILE A 18 -14.61 2.97 5.20
N VAL A 19 -15.43 3.59 6.05
CA VAL A 19 -15.64 5.05 6.05
C VAL A 19 -14.33 5.78 6.25
N ASN A 20 -13.54 5.35 7.23
CA ASN A 20 -12.24 5.95 7.53
C ASN A 20 -11.24 5.79 6.38
N SER A 21 -11.22 4.61 5.76
CA SER A 21 -10.29 4.31 4.66
C SER A 21 -10.66 5.05 3.37
N VAL A 22 -11.95 5.17 3.04
CA VAL A 22 -12.40 5.99 1.92
C VAL A 22 -12.04 7.46 2.16
N ARG A 23 -12.23 7.97 3.37
CA ARG A 23 -11.83 9.34 3.74
C ARG A 23 -10.32 9.54 3.65
N LEU A 24 -9.54 8.56 4.07
CA LEU A 24 -8.07 8.61 3.97
C LEU A 24 -7.62 8.69 2.52
N VAL A 25 -8.20 7.86 1.64
CA VAL A 25 -7.77 7.72 0.23
C VAL A 25 -8.32 8.84 -0.65
N PHE A 26 -9.58 9.28 -0.45
CA PHE A 26 -10.28 10.19 -1.36
C PHE A 26 -10.64 11.55 -0.73
N GLY A 27 -10.49 11.72 0.58
CA GLY A 27 -10.85 12.97 1.27
C GLY A 27 -12.28 13.41 0.95
N ASP A 28 -12.45 14.70 0.71
CA ASP A 28 -13.75 15.32 0.43
C ASP A 28 -14.31 15.00 -0.97
N SER A 29 -13.55 14.30 -1.83
CA SER A 29 -14.03 13.98 -3.18
C SER A 29 -15.04 12.83 -3.23
N LEU A 30 -15.09 12.03 -2.15
CA LEU A 30 -16.07 10.96 -1.96
C LEU A 30 -16.61 11.02 -0.52
N PRO A 31 -17.49 11.99 -0.22
CA PRO A 31 -18.07 12.12 1.11
C PRO A 31 -19.02 10.94 1.39
N ILE A 32 -18.96 10.40 2.61
CA ILE A 32 -19.83 9.33 3.10
C ILE A 32 -20.56 9.80 4.32
N GLU A 33 -21.89 9.73 4.29
CA GLU A 33 -22.79 9.90 5.44
C GLU A 33 -23.26 8.53 5.92
N VAL A 34 -23.26 8.32 7.22
CA VAL A 34 -23.67 7.05 7.81
C VAL A 34 -25.12 7.11 8.28
N CYS A 35 -25.90 6.07 7.91
CA CYS A 35 -27.15 5.74 8.55
C CYS A 35 -26.95 4.56 9.50
N ALA A 36 -26.97 4.82 10.80
CA ALA A 36 -26.76 3.80 11.84
C ALA A 36 -28.05 3.03 12.15
N LEU A 37 -27.96 1.71 12.33
CA LEU A 37 -29.07 0.83 12.69
C LEU A 37 -29.11 0.63 14.21
N GLN A 38 -30.26 0.89 14.84
CA GLN A 38 -30.51 0.73 16.27
C GLN A 38 -31.84 0.01 16.52
N LYS A 39 -31.95 -0.69 17.64
CA LYS A 39 -33.20 -1.41 18.01
C LYS A 39 -34.23 -0.49 18.66
N GLU A 40 -33.77 0.46 19.45
CA GLU A 40 -34.58 1.42 20.18
C GLU A 40 -34.16 2.84 19.84
N GLU A 41 -35.06 3.78 19.89
CA GLU A 41 -34.79 5.18 19.65
C GLU A 41 -33.78 5.71 20.71
N ASN A 42 -32.78 6.50 20.25
CA ASN A 42 -31.69 7.04 21.07
C ASN A 42 -30.89 6.00 21.86
N GLN A 43 -30.78 4.78 21.34
CA GLN A 43 -30.01 3.69 21.97
C GLN A 43 -28.53 4.02 22.16
N PHE A 44 -27.96 4.83 21.24
CA PHE A 44 -26.54 5.21 21.25
C PHE A 44 -26.36 6.69 20.99
N GLU A 45 -25.32 7.29 21.59
CA GLU A 45 -24.82 8.61 21.23
C GLU A 45 -23.80 8.44 20.11
N TYR A 46 -24.17 8.84 18.88
CA TYR A 46 -23.33 8.70 17.71
C TYR A 46 -22.43 9.92 17.47
N GLY A 47 -21.27 9.70 16.87
CA GLY A 47 -20.36 10.76 16.40
C GLY A 47 -20.86 11.47 15.12
N LEU A 48 -20.04 12.41 14.65
CA LEU A 48 -20.37 13.31 13.52
C LEU A 48 -20.59 12.58 12.18
N ASP A 49 -20.11 11.36 12.02
CA ASP A 49 -20.27 10.56 10.79
C ASP A 49 -21.71 10.09 10.57
N VAL A 50 -22.48 9.96 11.66
CA VAL A 50 -23.85 9.45 11.64
C VAL A 50 -24.84 10.60 11.46
N HIS A 51 -25.42 10.67 10.26
CA HIS A 51 -26.43 11.68 9.90
C HIS A 51 -27.86 11.19 10.08
N TYR A 52 -28.03 9.87 10.08
CA TYR A 52 -29.32 9.22 10.26
C TYR A 52 -29.19 8.05 11.24
N ALA A 53 -30.20 7.86 12.08
CA ALA A 53 -30.37 6.67 12.90
C ALA A 53 -31.71 6.01 12.54
N LEU A 54 -31.68 4.75 12.13
CA LEU A 54 -32.89 3.98 11.79
C LEU A 54 -33.24 3.04 12.92
N THR A 55 -34.44 3.20 13.49
CA THR A 55 -34.99 2.26 14.48
C THR A 55 -35.61 1.06 13.72
N VAL A 56 -34.86 -0.06 13.71
CA VAL A 56 -35.16 -1.22 12.84
C VAL A 56 -36.44 -1.96 13.20
N SER A 57 -36.97 -1.77 14.41
CA SER A 57 -38.24 -2.40 14.87
C SER A 57 -39.50 -1.79 14.21
N SER A 58 -39.41 -0.61 13.61
CA SER A 58 -40.53 0.10 12.99
C SER A 58 -40.43 0.08 11.47
N ILE A 59 -41.35 -0.63 10.80
CA ILE A 59 -41.36 -0.72 9.33
C ILE A 59 -41.63 0.62 8.64
N ASP A 60 -42.37 1.54 9.28
CA ASP A 60 -42.64 2.87 8.75
C ASP A 60 -41.39 3.75 8.73
N GLU A 61 -40.46 3.56 9.67
CA GLU A 61 -39.18 4.28 9.71
C GLU A 61 -38.34 4.04 8.46
N TYR A 62 -38.38 2.83 7.90
CA TYR A 62 -37.67 2.48 6.66
C TYR A 62 -38.18 3.30 5.48
N ARG A 63 -39.50 3.47 5.33
CA ARG A 63 -40.10 4.25 4.28
C ARG A 63 -39.81 5.73 4.45
N LEU A 64 -39.98 6.26 5.66
CA LEU A 64 -39.69 7.66 6.00
C LEU A 64 -38.22 8.03 5.75
N LEU A 65 -37.29 7.13 6.06
CA LEU A 65 -35.88 7.31 5.76
C LEU A 65 -35.62 7.38 4.24
N ALA A 66 -36.23 6.47 3.47
CA ALA A 66 -36.12 6.50 2.02
C ALA A 66 -36.66 7.81 1.43
N GLU A 67 -37.80 8.28 1.90
CA GLU A 67 -38.38 9.56 1.49
C GLU A 67 -37.45 10.75 1.79
N LYS A 68 -36.86 10.79 2.99
CA LYS A 68 -35.86 11.82 3.37
C LYS A 68 -34.64 11.79 2.45
N ILE A 69 -34.07 10.62 2.16
CA ILE A 69 -32.89 10.47 1.28
C ILE A 69 -33.26 10.89 -0.16
N ASN A 70 -34.45 10.57 -0.63
CA ASN A 70 -34.91 10.91 -1.99
C ASN A 70 -34.94 12.42 -2.23
N THR A 71 -35.17 13.25 -1.19
CA THR A 71 -35.19 14.72 -1.31
C THR A 71 -33.78 15.34 -1.37
N ARG A 72 -32.71 14.54 -1.14
CA ARG A 72 -31.32 15.00 -1.11
C ARG A 72 -30.64 14.75 -2.48
N ASP A 73 -30.40 15.82 -3.22
CA ASP A 73 -29.70 15.74 -4.53
C ASP A 73 -28.21 15.46 -4.41
N ASP A 74 -27.62 15.75 -3.27
CA ASP A 74 -26.20 15.50 -2.96
C ASP A 74 -25.92 14.04 -2.58
N ILE A 75 -26.94 13.23 -2.31
CA ILE A 75 -26.79 11.79 -2.12
C ILE A 75 -26.92 11.08 -3.49
N GLY A 76 -25.80 10.56 -4.00
CA GLY A 76 -25.73 9.88 -5.30
C GLY A 76 -26.19 8.43 -5.26
N MET A 77 -26.02 7.72 -4.14
CA MET A 77 -26.38 6.30 -3.97
C MET A 77 -26.48 5.90 -2.50
N VAL A 78 -27.02 4.71 -2.26
CA VAL A 78 -27.03 4.09 -0.92
C VAL A 78 -26.26 2.78 -0.96
N CYS A 79 -25.31 2.59 -0.02
CA CYS A 79 -24.65 1.31 0.25
C CYS A 79 -25.25 0.68 1.51
N ILE A 80 -25.66 -0.60 1.43
CA ILE A 80 -26.30 -1.32 2.52
C ILE A 80 -25.42 -2.50 2.93
N GLU A 81 -24.95 -2.49 4.17
CA GLU A 81 -24.24 -3.61 4.79
C GLU A 81 -25.29 -4.60 5.34
N HIS A 82 -25.52 -5.66 4.60
CA HIS A 82 -26.59 -6.61 4.88
C HIS A 82 -26.11 -7.79 5.74
N GLU A 83 -26.80 -7.99 6.86
CA GLU A 83 -26.74 -9.19 7.68
C GLU A 83 -28.16 -9.52 8.16
N PHE A 84 -28.57 -10.79 8.11
CA PHE A 84 -29.95 -11.22 8.40
C PHE A 84 -30.46 -10.78 9.78
N GLY A 85 -29.59 -10.74 10.78
CA GLY A 85 -29.94 -10.31 12.14
C GLY A 85 -29.96 -8.80 12.39
N LEU A 86 -29.67 -7.96 11.37
CA LEU A 86 -29.65 -6.50 11.55
C LEU A 86 -30.97 -5.83 11.28
N PHE A 87 -31.72 -6.34 10.33
CA PHE A 87 -33.01 -5.81 9.91
C PHE A 87 -34.11 -6.69 10.49
N GLU A 88 -35.09 -6.10 11.11
CA GLU A 88 -36.18 -6.84 11.77
C GLU A 88 -37.10 -7.59 10.75
N GLY A 89 -38.01 -8.41 11.28
CA GLY A 89 -38.86 -9.28 10.51
C GLY A 89 -38.20 -10.62 10.16
N ASP A 90 -38.83 -11.43 9.34
CA ASP A 90 -38.29 -12.69 8.89
C ASP A 90 -37.12 -12.52 7.95
N TYR A 91 -35.93 -13.02 8.34
CA TYR A 91 -34.69 -12.84 7.54
C TYR A 91 -34.37 -11.38 7.17
N GLY A 92 -34.80 -10.42 8.00
CA GLY A 92 -34.56 -9.00 7.75
C GLY A 92 -35.46 -8.35 6.69
N ASN A 93 -36.62 -8.92 6.42
CA ASN A 93 -37.49 -8.47 5.32
C ASN A 93 -38.08 -7.05 5.48
N TYR A 94 -37.98 -6.40 6.66
CA TYR A 94 -38.39 -5.00 6.80
C TYR A 94 -37.54 -4.07 5.90
N LEU A 95 -36.31 -4.46 5.57
CA LEU A 95 -35.46 -3.76 4.59
C LEU A 95 -36.14 -3.55 3.24
N LEU A 96 -37.01 -4.48 2.83
CA LEU A 96 -37.74 -4.36 1.54
C LEU A 96 -38.60 -3.09 1.47
N SER A 97 -39.10 -2.58 2.61
CA SER A 97 -39.88 -1.34 2.67
C SER A 97 -39.02 -0.12 2.32
N PHE A 98 -37.75 -0.11 2.70
CA PHE A 98 -36.79 0.89 2.25
C PHE A 98 -36.45 0.76 0.77
N LEU A 99 -36.11 -0.47 0.33
CA LEU A 99 -35.67 -0.76 -1.03
C LEU A 99 -36.75 -0.43 -2.07
N LEU A 100 -38.04 -0.59 -1.74
CA LEU A 100 -39.16 -0.26 -2.60
C LEU A 100 -39.46 1.25 -2.66
N ALA A 101 -39.10 2.00 -1.62
CA ALA A 101 -39.40 3.45 -1.52
C ALA A 101 -38.26 4.34 -2.02
N ILE A 102 -37.02 3.85 -2.02
CA ILE A 102 -35.82 4.65 -2.42
C ILE A 102 -35.73 4.75 -3.96
N ASN A 103 -35.39 5.94 -4.47
CA ASN A 103 -35.18 6.20 -5.89
C ASN A 103 -33.69 6.38 -6.26
N LYS A 104 -32.77 6.27 -5.29
CA LYS A 104 -31.34 6.35 -5.53
C LYS A 104 -30.77 4.96 -5.87
N PRO A 105 -29.70 4.87 -6.67
CA PRO A 105 -28.99 3.62 -6.90
C PRO A 105 -28.55 2.94 -5.62
N ILE A 106 -28.58 1.60 -5.60
CA ILE A 106 -28.28 0.79 -4.41
C ILE A 106 -27.15 -0.19 -4.71
N ALA A 107 -26.16 -0.27 -3.78
CA ALA A 107 -25.26 -1.40 -3.67
C ALA A 107 -25.54 -2.13 -2.34
N THR A 108 -25.78 -3.44 -2.39
CA THR A 108 -25.97 -4.26 -1.17
C THR A 108 -24.78 -5.19 -0.97
N VAL A 109 -24.19 -5.15 0.22
CA VAL A 109 -23.05 -5.98 0.63
C VAL A 109 -23.58 -7.10 1.51
N PHE A 110 -23.49 -8.36 1.06
CA PHE A 110 -23.89 -9.52 1.85
C PHE A 110 -22.72 -10.03 2.69
N HIS A 111 -22.81 -9.90 4.00
CA HIS A 111 -21.83 -10.46 4.95
C HIS A 111 -22.03 -11.95 5.16
N THR A 112 -23.27 -12.42 5.09
CA THR A 112 -23.63 -13.83 5.16
C THR A 112 -24.49 -14.20 3.96
N VAL A 113 -24.18 -15.34 3.33
CA VAL A 113 -24.99 -15.98 2.28
C VAL A 113 -25.21 -17.44 2.67
N LEU A 114 -26.46 -17.79 2.95
CA LEU A 114 -26.82 -19.13 3.43
C LEU A 114 -27.06 -20.07 2.23
N PRO A 115 -26.40 -21.25 2.16
CA PRO A 115 -26.68 -22.24 1.12
C PRO A 115 -27.99 -22.97 1.37
N GLY A 116 -28.62 -23.51 0.32
CA GLY A 116 -29.83 -24.32 0.41
C GLY A 116 -31.02 -23.60 1.07
N PRO A 117 -31.42 -22.40 0.58
CA PRO A 117 -32.46 -21.60 1.21
C PRO A 117 -33.81 -22.26 1.14
N ASN A 118 -34.64 -22.07 2.19
CA ASN A 118 -36.08 -22.35 2.06
C ASN A 118 -36.74 -21.30 1.16
N ASP A 119 -37.96 -21.55 0.68
CA ASP A 119 -38.71 -20.71 -0.24
C ASP A 119 -38.85 -19.25 0.24
N LYS A 120 -39.02 -19.05 1.56
CA LYS A 120 -39.18 -17.72 2.15
C LYS A 120 -37.88 -16.93 2.09
N LEU A 121 -36.79 -17.53 2.51
CA LEU A 121 -35.46 -16.92 2.44
C LEU A 121 -35.06 -16.63 1.00
N LYS A 122 -35.27 -17.60 0.08
CA LYS A 122 -34.99 -17.43 -1.35
C LYS A 122 -35.72 -16.20 -1.94
N LYS A 123 -37.03 -16.05 -1.64
CA LYS A 123 -37.83 -14.92 -2.10
C LYS A 123 -37.34 -13.57 -1.59
N ILE A 124 -36.98 -13.50 -0.29
CA ILE A 124 -36.50 -12.25 0.32
C ILE A 124 -35.17 -11.83 -0.29
N VAL A 125 -34.19 -12.74 -0.34
CA VAL A 125 -32.85 -12.44 -0.90
C VAL A 125 -32.97 -12.09 -2.38
N LYS A 126 -33.82 -12.81 -3.15
CA LYS A 126 -34.05 -12.48 -4.56
C LYS A 126 -34.67 -11.08 -4.73
N ALA A 127 -35.60 -10.69 -3.89
CA ALA A 127 -36.17 -9.33 -3.93
C ALA A 127 -35.10 -8.26 -3.62
N ILE A 128 -34.19 -8.50 -2.66
CA ILE A 128 -33.07 -7.60 -2.40
C ILE A 128 -32.14 -7.50 -3.61
N ILE A 129 -31.80 -8.64 -4.25
CA ILE A 129 -30.98 -8.69 -5.47
C ILE A 129 -31.62 -7.90 -6.63
N ASP A 130 -32.93 -8.11 -6.83
CA ASP A 130 -33.66 -7.47 -7.95
C ASP A 130 -33.72 -5.94 -7.77
N LEU A 131 -33.90 -5.44 -6.56
CA LEU A 131 -33.96 -4.03 -6.19
C LEU A 131 -32.59 -3.36 -6.08
N SER A 132 -31.50 -4.09 -6.07
CA SER A 132 -30.15 -3.56 -5.99
C SER A 132 -29.51 -3.41 -7.38
N ASN A 133 -28.76 -2.32 -7.63
CA ASN A 133 -27.96 -2.12 -8.84
C ASN A 133 -26.74 -3.02 -8.88
N LYS A 134 -26.07 -3.17 -7.72
CA LYS A 134 -24.92 -4.06 -7.55
C LYS A 134 -25.03 -4.83 -6.23
N ILE A 135 -24.47 -6.03 -6.26
CA ILE A 135 -24.37 -6.92 -5.11
C ILE A 135 -22.89 -7.17 -4.84
N VAL A 136 -22.47 -6.92 -3.64
CA VAL A 136 -21.10 -7.21 -3.16
C VAL A 136 -21.14 -8.42 -2.25
N VAL A 137 -20.19 -9.33 -2.45
CA VAL A 137 -19.91 -10.45 -1.56
C VAL A 137 -18.44 -10.49 -1.19
N LEU A 138 -18.11 -11.08 -0.06
CA LEU A 138 -16.76 -11.02 0.49
C LEU A 138 -15.90 -12.24 0.07
N THR A 139 -16.52 -13.31 -0.49
CA THR A 139 -15.83 -14.55 -0.89
C THR A 139 -16.37 -15.11 -2.20
N LYS A 140 -15.55 -15.90 -2.90
CA LYS A 140 -15.96 -16.65 -4.10
C LYS A 140 -17.02 -17.68 -3.80
N ARG A 141 -17.01 -18.27 -2.59
CA ARG A 141 -18.07 -19.21 -2.16
C ARG A 141 -19.41 -18.50 -2.08
N SER A 142 -19.48 -17.33 -1.44
CA SER A 142 -20.70 -16.52 -1.36
C SER A 142 -21.24 -16.16 -2.75
N GLN A 143 -20.36 -15.79 -3.68
CA GLN A 143 -20.71 -15.53 -5.07
C GLN A 143 -21.37 -16.75 -5.72
N ARG A 144 -20.73 -17.93 -5.61
CA ARG A 144 -21.28 -19.18 -6.18
C ARG A 144 -22.65 -19.52 -5.62
N ILE A 145 -22.86 -19.39 -4.30
CA ILE A 145 -24.15 -19.64 -3.66
C ILE A 145 -25.21 -18.67 -4.17
N LEU A 146 -24.92 -17.35 -4.31
CA LEU A 146 -25.90 -16.40 -4.85
C LEU A 146 -26.29 -16.72 -6.29
N ILE A 147 -25.37 -17.20 -7.11
CA ILE A 147 -25.64 -17.60 -8.49
C ILE A 147 -26.51 -18.88 -8.52
N SER A 148 -26.08 -19.94 -7.81
CA SER A 148 -26.72 -21.28 -7.90
C SER A 148 -28.06 -21.34 -7.16
N ASP A 149 -28.15 -20.76 -5.97
CA ASP A 149 -29.29 -20.98 -5.07
C ASP A 149 -30.33 -19.85 -5.12
N TYR A 150 -29.88 -18.63 -5.51
CA TYR A 150 -30.71 -17.42 -5.53
C TYR A 150 -30.89 -16.81 -6.91
N ASP A 151 -30.38 -17.43 -7.96
CA ASP A 151 -30.49 -16.98 -9.36
C ASP A 151 -29.96 -15.53 -9.57
N CYS A 152 -28.89 -15.15 -8.87
CA CYS A 152 -28.30 -13.80 -8.98
C CYS A 152 -27.52 -13.65 -10.30
N PRO A 153 -27.81 -12.63 -11.12
CA PRO A 153 -27.04 -12.37 -12.35
C PRO A 153 -25.57 -12.02 -12.04
N GLU A 154 -24.62 -12.66 -12.71
CA GLU A 154 -23.17 -12.39 -12.54
C GLU A 154 -22.82 -10.92 -12.82
N SER A 155 -23.51 -10.26 -13.72
CA SER A 155 -23.30 -8.83 -14.06
C SER A 155 -23.54 -7.88 -12.89
N LYS A 156 -24.42 -8.27 -11.95
CA LYS A 156 -24.65 -7.52 -10.70
C LYS A 156 -23.59 -7.77 -9.64
N LEU A 157 -22.89 -8.91 -9.67
CA LEU A 157 -22.01 -9.36 -8.61
C LEU A 157 -20.61 -8.73 -8.68
N ARG A 158 -20.09 -8.38 -7.52
CA ARG A 158 -18.68 -8.00 -7.32
C ARG A 158 -18.16 -8.72 -6.07
N ILE A 159 -16.92 -9.20 -6.13
CA ILE A 159 -16.22 -9.70 -4.95
C ILE A 159 -15.32 -8.59 -4.44
N ILE A 160 -15.58 -8.12 -3.23
CA ILE A 160 -14.70 -7.20 -2.49
C ILE A 160 -14.40 -7.87 -1.16
N PRO A 161 -13.17 -8.36 -0.93
CA PRO A 161 -12.81 -9.08 0.29
C PRO A 161 -12.95 -8.23 1.56
N HIS A 162 -12.92 -8.87 2.72
CA HIS A 162 -12.84 -8.18 4.00
C HIS A 162 -11.50 -7.43 4.10
N GLY A 163 -11.54 -6.17 4.53
CA GLY A 163 -10.36 -5.34 4.72
C GLY A 163 -9.46 -5.82 5.86
N THR A 164 -8.18 -5.54 5.74
CA THR A 164 -7.15 -5.78 6.76
C THR A 164 -6.40 -4.50 7.09
N HIS A 165 -5.89 -4.38 8.31
CA HIS A 165 -5.07 -3.24 8.69
C HIS A 165 -3.62 -3.45 8.29
N MET A 166 -3.02 -2.40 7.77
CA MET A 166 -1.60 -2.40 7.45
C MET A 166 -0.79 -2.23 8.73
N VAL A 167 0.17 -3.12 8.94
CA VAL A 167 1.09 -3.09 10.08
C VAL A 167 2.54 -3.18 9.58
N LEU A 168 3.50 -2.78 10.41
CA LEU A 168 4.92 -2.95 10.09
C LEU A 168 5.38 -4.34 10.51
N TRP A 169 6.11 -5.02 9.63
CA TRP A 169 6.55 -6.40 9.82
C TRP A 169 7.53 -6.59 11.00
N ASP A 170 8.33 -5.60 11.29
CA ASP A 170 9.49 -5.65 12.21
C ASP A 170 9.15 -5.45 13.69
N GLN A 171 7.86 -5.28 14.05
CA GLN A 171 7.44 -4.92 15.40
C GLN A 171 7.34 -6.10 16.39
N LYS A 172 7.37 -7.36 15.89
CA LYS A 172 7.09 -8.55 16.73
C LYS A 172 7.99 -8.68 17.95
N ASP A 173 9.31 -8.67 17.76
CA ASP A 173 10.26 -8.86 18.86
C ASP A 173 10.23 -7.70 19.86
N LYS A 174 10.07 -6.48 19.37
CA LYS A 174 9.88 -5.29 20.20
C LYS A 174 8.64 -5.43 21.08
N LEU A 175 7.49 -5.76 20.48
CA LEU A 175 6.23 -5.93 21.23
C LEU A 175 6.29 -7.10 22.21
N LYS A 176 6.92 -8.23 21.83
CA LYS A 176 7.14 -9.32 22.77
C LYS A 176 7.94 -8.88 23.99
N ASN A 177 8.95 -8.04 23.80
CA ASN A 177 9.72 -7.48 24.91
C ASN A 177 8.89 -6.53 25.79
N GLU A 178 8.14 -5.62 25.18
CA GLU A 178 7.27 -4.67 25.87
C GLU A 178 6.19 -5.38 26.72
N PHE A 179 5.66 -6.49 26.21
CA PHE A 179 4.60 -7.26 26.87
C PHE A 179 5.14 -8.42 27.72
N ASN A 180 6.45 -8.55 27.92
CA ASN A 180 7.13 -9.62 28.69
C ASN A 180 6.92 -11.04 28.12
N TYR A 181 6.91 -11.17 26.77
CA TYR A 181 6.80 -12.45 26.07
C TYR A 181 8.05 -12.79 25.24
N SER A 182 9.22 -12.19 25.50
CA SER A 182 10.44 -12.33 24.68
C SER A 182 10.84 -13.80 24.46
N ASP A 183 10.81 -14.62 25.51
CA ASP A 183 11.18 -16.04 25.46
C ASP A 183 9.98 -16.97 25.30
N LYS A 184 8.83 -16.45 24.89
CA LYS A 184 7.59 -17.22 24.76
C LYS A 184 7.22 -17.49 23.31
N THR A 185 6.65 -18.67 23.07
CA THR A 185 5.86 -18.93 21.86
C THR A 185 4.42 -18.60 22.17
N VAL A 186 3.91 -17.53 21.54
CA VAL A 186 2.59 -16.97 21.84
C VAL A 186 1.56 -17.52 20.85
N LEU A 187 0.61 -18.29 21.39
CA LEU A 187 -0.62 -18.66 20.70
C LEU A 187 -1.71 -17.64 21.03
N SER A 188 -2.62 -17.36 20.12
CA SER A 188 -3.76 -16.47 20.42
C SER A 188 -5.05 -16.86 19.72
N THR A 189 -6.16 -16.48 20.33
CA THR A 189 -7.50 -16.44 19.73
C THR A 189 -8.12 -15.10 20.10
N PHE A 190 -8.72 -14.41 19.13
CA PHE A 190 -9.33 -13.09 19.32
C PHE A 190 -10.78 -13.07 18.88
N GLY A 191 -11.60 -12.29 19.57
CA GLY A 191 -12.97 -11.95 19.18
C GLY A 191 -13.94 -11.87 20.36
N LEU A 192 -15.20 -11.58 20.07
CA LEU A 192 -16.27 -11.66 21.05
C LEU A 192 -16.50 -13.12 21.44
N ILE A 193 -16.24 -13.45 22.70
CA ILE A 193 -16.21 -14.83 23.21
C ILE A 193 -17.62 -15.40 23.30
N SER A 194 -17.82 -16.55 22.66
CA SER A 194 -19.05 -17.35 22.67
C SER A 194 -18.71 -18.82 22.43
N ASP A 195 -19.64 -19.73 22.64
CA ASP A 195 -19.46 -21.16 22.39
C ASP A 195 -19.10 -21.51 20.94
N ASN A 196 -19.56 -20.72 19.98
CA ASN A 196 -19.17 -20.87 18.57
C ASN A 196 -17.65 -20.68 18.31
N LYS A 197 -16.91 -20.07 19.25
CA LYS A 197 -15.46 -19.93 19.15
C LYS A 197 -14.70 -21.21 19.48
N ASN A 198 -15.36 -22.18 20.12
CA ASN A 198 -14.81 -23.51 20.38
C ASN A 198 -13.43 -23.51 21.05
N ILE A 199 -13.24 -22.59 22.00
CA ILE A 199 -11.95 -22.39 22.68
C ILE A 199 -11.61 -23.62 23.53
N GLU A 200 -12.60 -24.34 24.05
CA GLU A 200 -12.43 -25.56 24.80
C GLU A 200 -11.68 -26.65 24.03
N THR A 201 -11.89 -26.80 22.73
CA THR A 201 -11.16 -27.76 21.88
C THR A 201 -9.67 -27.45 21.84
N VAL A 202 -9.32 -26.14 21.77
CA VAL A 202 -7.93 -25.70 21.87
C VAL A 202 -7.37 -26.00 23.26
N LEU A 203 -8.12 -25.71 24.35
CA LEU A 203 -7.66 -25.98 25.71
C LEU A 203 -7.34 -27.47 25.92
N TYR A 204 -8.14 -28.36 25.37
CA TYR A 204 -7.87 -29.81 25.43
C TYR A 204 -6.63 -30.24 24.66
N ALA A 205 -6.21 -29.51 23.65
CA ALA A 205 -5.00 -29.78 22.88
C ALA A 205 -3.69 -29.35 23.60
N LEU A 206 -3.75 -28.43 24.58
CA LEU A 206 -2.58 -27.79 25.17
C LEU A 206 -1.76 -28.60 26.19
N PRO A 207 -2.34 -29.52 27.02
CA PRO A 207 -1.57 -30.15 28.13
C PRO A 207 -0.29 -30.84 27.71
N GLU A 208 -0.27 -31.63 26.65
CA GLU A 208 0.92 -32.33 26.17
C GLU A 208 1.91 -31.36 25.51
N ILE A 209 1.40 -30.29 24.86
CA ILE A 209 2.22 -29.24 24.25
C ILE A 209 2.99 -28.51 25.34
N ILE A 210 2.30 -28.07 26.40
CA ILE A 210 2.91 -27.32 27.52
C ILE A 210 3.87 -28.20 28.31
N ALA A 211 3.57 -29.50 28.46
CA ALA A 211 4.48 -30.44 29.11
C ALA A 211 5.83 -30.57 28.37
N LYS A 212 5.85 -30.48 27.04
CA LYS A 212 7.05 -30.55 26.21
C LYS A 212 7.69 -29.16 26.00
N HIS A 213 6.86 -28.12 25.91
CA HIS A 213 7.21 -26.74 25.57
C HIS A 213 6.62 -25.76 26.60
N PRO A 214 7.20 -25.65 27.81
CA PRO A 214 6.69 -24.80 28.89
C PRO A 214 6.75 -23.30 28.58
N GLU A 215 7.48 -22.91 27.53
CA GLU A 215 7.51 -21.55 27.00
C GLU A 215 6.25 -21.17 26.20
N VAL A 216 5.40 -22.13 25.86
CA VAL A 216 4.14 -21.84 25.13
C VAL A 216 3.13 -21.18 26.06
N VAL A 217 2.57 -20.08 25.60
CA VAL A 217 1.47 -19.37 26.26
C VAL A 217 0.30 -19.18 25.29
N TYR A 218 -0.93 -19.20 25.80
CA TYR A 218 -2.14 -19.03 25.03
C TYR A 218 -2.94 -17.81 25.52
N LEU A 219 -3.15 -16.85 24.64
CA LEU A 219 -3.91 -15.63 24.91
C LEU A 219 -5.33 -15.74 24.33
N VAL A 220 -6.34 -15.71 25.19
CA VAL A 220 -7.76 -15.64 24.83
C VAL A 220 -8.21 -14.19 24.98
N ILE A 221 -8.33 -13.49 23.83
CA ILE A 221 -8.48 -12.04 23.78
C ILE A 221 -9.91 -11.65 23.39
N GLY A 222 -10.57 -10.85 24.23
CA GLY A 222 -11.88 -10.24 23.96
C GLY A 222 -12.91 -10.48 25.05
N LYS A 223 -13.93 -9.61 25.06
CA LYS A 223 -15.09 -9.72 25.96
C LYS A 223 -16.03 -10.83 25.54
N THR A 224 -16.87 -11.28 26.47
CA THR A 224 -18.02 -12.14 26.16
C THR A 224 -18.98 -11.39 25.22
N HIS A 225 -19.49 -12.10 24.21
CA HIS A 225 -20.42 -11.54 23.23
C HIS A 225 -21.61 -10.84 23.92
N PRO A 226 -22.00 -9.61 23.61
CA PRO A 226 -23.04 -8.88 24.33
C PRO A 226 -24.39 -9.63 24.45
N GLU A 227 -24.82 -10.30 23.39
CA GLU A 227 -26.07 -11.07 23.42
C GLU A 227 -25.94 -12.35 24.29
N VAL A 228 -24.75 -12.99 24.34
CA VAL A 228 -24.46 -14.11 25.24
C VAL A 228 -24.45 -13.64 26.69
N LEU A 229 -23.79 -12.48 26.94
CA LEU A 229 -23.72 -11.87 28.26
C LEU A 229 -25.13 -11.57 28.82
N LYS A 230 -26.04 -11.06 27.98
CA LYS A 230 -27.44 -10.80 28.37
C LYS A 230 -28.23 -12.06 28.68
N LYS A 231 -28.03 -13.15 27.95
CA LYS A 231 -28.81 -14.40 28.08
C LYS A 231 -28.24 -15.34 29.12
N GLU A 232 -26.93 -15.49 29.19
CA GLU A 232 -26.24 -16.53 29.93
C GLU A 232 -25.19 -16.04 30.91
N GLY A 233 -24.92 -14.71 30.92
CA GLY A 233 -23.84 -14.13 31.71
C GLY A 233 -22.48 -14.61 31.24
N GLU A 234 -21.54 -14.74 32.16
CA GLU A 234 -20.15 -15.19 31.90
C GLU A 234 -20.00 -16.72 31.96
N LYS A 235 -21.06 -17.48 31.80
CA LYS A 235 -21.06 -18.93 31.95
C LYS A 235 -20.02 -19.64 31.10
N TYR A 236 -19.94 -19.28 29.80
CA TYR A 236 -18.98 -19.92 28.89
C TYR A 236 -17.53 -19.59 29.27
N ARG A 237 -17.23 -18.31 29.58
CA ARG A 237 -15.88 -17.88 30.03
C ARG A 237 -15.48 -18.59 31.33
N THR A 238 -16.38 -18.66 32.30
CA THR A 238 -16.13 -19.35 33.56
C THR A 238 -15.79 -20.82 33.32
N MET A 239 -16.56 -21.50 32.46
CA MET A 239 -16.29 -22.88 32.06
C MET A 239 -14.89 -23.03 31.44
N LEU A 240 -14.44 -22.11 30.57
CA LEU A 240 -13.11 -22.15 29.98
C LEU A 240 -12.01 -21.99 31.04
N ILE A 241 -12.17 -21.06 32.01
CA ILE A 241 -11.22 -20.86 33.11
C ILE A 241 -11.13 -22.10 33.99
N GLU A 242 -12.26 -22.71 34.31
CA GLU A 242 -12.33 -23.96 35.11
C GLU A 242 -11.70 -25.13 34.34
N THR A 243 -11.89 -25.19 33.03
CA THR A 243 -11.27 -26.20 32.17
C THR A 243 -9.76 -26.06 32.16
N ALA A 244 -9.21 -24.84 32.04
CA ALA A 244 -7.79 -24.62 32.11
C ALA A 244 -7.17 -25.07 33.46
N LYS A 245 -7.86 -24.80 34.58
CA LYS A 245 -7.47 -25.26 35.91
C LYS A 245 -7.52 -26.79 36.03
N LYS A 246 -8.62 -27.41 35.55
CA LYS A 246 -8.77 -28.88 35.56
C LYS A 246 -7.67 -29.56 34.76
N LEU A 247 -7.24 -28.97 33.67
CA LEU A 247 -6.17 -29.46 32.82
C LEU A 247 -4.75 -29.09 33.36
N LYS A 248 -4.67 -28.31 34.43
CA LYS A 248 -3.41 -27.82 35.05
C LYS A 248 -2.54 -26.99 34.12
N ILE A 249 -3.18 -26.18 33.28
CA ILE A 249 -2.51 -25.27 32.32
C ILE A 249 -2.82 -23.79 32.60
N GLU A 250 -3.39 -23.46 33.77
CA GLU A 250 -3.78 -22.10 34.14
C GLU A 250 -2.63 -21.09 34.16
N ASN A 251 -1.39 -21.55 34.33
CA ASN A 251 -0.21 -20.69 34.29
C ASN A 251 0.26 -20.32 32.88
N ASN A 252 -0.28 -20.98 31.86
CA ASN A 252 0.07 -20.78 30.46
C ASN A 252 -1.11 -20.21 29.64
N VAL A 253 -2.32 -20.08 30.22
CA VAL A 253 -3.51 -19.57 29.54
C VAL A 253 -3.98 -18.27 30.17
N PHE A 254 -3.98 -17.20 29.40
CA PHE A 254 -4.34 -15.85 29.85
C PHE A 254 -5.61 -15.35 29.17
N PHE A 255 -6.59 -14.93 29.97
CA PHE A 255 -7.85 -14.37 29.50
C PHE A 255 -7.82 -12.84 29.59
N ILE A 256 -7.87 -12.16 28.46
CA ILE A 256 -7.89 -10.69 28.34
C ILE A 256 -9.35 -10.29 28.10
N ASN A 257 -10.09 -10.02 29.19
CA ASN A 257 -11.54 -9.72 29.17
C ASN A 257 -11.81 -8.24 28.90
N GLU A 258 -11.30 -7.72 27.77
CA GLU A 258 -11.45 -6.34 27.36
C GLU A 258 -11.90 -6.22 25.91
N PHE A 259 -12.64 -5.17 25.58
CA PHE A 259 -12.84 -4.74 24.20
C PHE A 259 -11.69 -3.80 23.87
N LEU A 260 -10.68 -4.35 23.21
CA LEU A 260 -9.45 -3.62 22.91
C LEU A 260 -9.67 -2.57 21.81
N GLU A 261 -9.06 -1.41 21.98
CA GLU A 261 -8.87 -0.46 20.91
C GLU A 261 -8.01 -1.04 19.79
N LEU A 262 -8.23 -0.62 18.54
CA LEU A 262 -7.59 -1.20 17.36
C LEU A 262 -6.07 -1.34 17.51
N LYS A 263 -5.38 -0.28 17.95
CA LYS A 263 -3.92 -0.31 18.13
C LYS A 263 -3.45 -1.38 19.12
N GLN A 264 -4.14 -1.52 20.24
CA GLN A 264 -3.82 -2.54 21.25
C GLN A 264 -4.07 -3.94 20.70
N LEU A 265 -5.19 -4.12 19.99
CA LEU A 265 -5.52 -5.39 19.34
C LEU A 265 -4.42 -5.78 18.33
N LEU A 266 -4.02 -4.88 17.44
CA LEU A 266 -2.98 -5.15 16.45
C LEU A 266 -1.66 -5.49 17.15
N ASN A 267 -1.30 -4.83 18.26
CA ASN A 267 -0.10 -5.17 19.03
C ASN A 267 -0.15 -6.62 19.54
N TYR A 268 -1.29 -7.08 20.10
CA TYR A 268 -1.45 -8.48 20.52
C TYR A 268 -1.38 -9.46 19.36
N LEU A 269 -1.91 -9.11 18.18
CA LEU A 269 -1.82 -9.98 17.02
C LEU A 269 -0.41 -10.01 16.44
N ILE A 270 0.30 -8.88 16.37
CA ILE A 270 1.70 -8.82 15.89
C ILE A 270 2.63 -9.65 16.78
N LEU A 271 2.49 -9.55 18.11
CA LEU A 271 3.34 -10.33 19.03
C LEU A 271 2.99 -11.84 19.06
N SER A 272 1.81 -12.23 18.53
CA SER A 272 1.40 -13.64 18.44
C SER A 272 2.18 -14.37 17.35
N ASP A 273 2.61 -15.60 17.68
CA ASP A 273 3.32 -16.47 16.73
C ASP A 273 2.37 -17.31 15.91
N ILE A 274 1.32 -17.85 16.57
CA ILE A 274 0.34 -18.73 15.96
C ILE A 274 -1.06 -18.24 16.37
N TYR A 275 -1.91 -18.06 15.40
CA TYR A 275 -3.31 -17.72 15.63
C TYR A 275 -4.19 -18.95 15.44
N LEU A 276 -4.99 -19.26 16.46
CA LEU A 276 -5.86 -20.42 16.50
C LEU A 276 -7.31 -20.02 16.23
N PHE A 277 -7.84 -20.46 15.11
CA PHE A 277 -9.22 -20.19 14.72
C PHE A 277 -10.03 -21.48 14.75
N ALA A 278 -10.76 -21.70 15.84
CA ALA A 278 -11.46 -22.96 16.14
C ALA A 278 -13.00 -22.91 15.93
N SER A 279 -13.51 -21.90 15.19
CA SER A 279 -14.98 -21.72 14.98
C SER A 279 -15.68 -23.00 14.53
N LYS A 280 -16.87 -23.25 15.12
CA LYS A 280 -17.73 -24.40 14.79
C LYS A 280 -18.65 -24.16 13.59
N ASP A 281 -18.79 -22.95 13.11
CA ASP A 281 -19.77 -22.60 12.07
C ASP A 281 -19.24 -22.87 10.66
N PRO A 282 -19.66 -23.93 9.97
CA PRO A 282 -19.21 -24.24 8.61
C PRO A 282 -19.69 -23.23 7.57
N ASN A 283 -20.69 -22.42 7.90
CA ASN A 283 -21.28 -21.40 7.03
C ASN A 283 -20.71 -20.00 7.27
N GLN A 284 -19.74 -19.85 8.19
CA GLN A 284 -19.08 -18.58 8.41
C GLN A 284 -18.33 -18.17 7.14
N ALA A 285 -18.98 -17.30 6.34
CA ALA A 285 -18.45 -16.87 5.05
C ALA A 285 -17.15 -16.11 5.19
N VAL A 286 -17.03 -15.24 6.20
CA VAL A 286 -15.87 -14.38 6.46
C VAL A 286 -15.64 -14.24 7.97
N SER A 287 -14.38 -14.06 8.34
CA SER A 287 -13.98 -13.67 9.69
C SER A 287 -12.96 -12.55 9.66
N GLY A 288 -13.33 -11.37 10.18
CA GLY A 288 -12.40 -10.24 10.33
C GLY A 288 -11.26 -10.58 11.28
N THR A 289 -11.50 -11.34 12.35
CA THR A 289 -10.45 -11.73 13.30
C THR A 289 -9.40 -12.65 12.68
N PHE A 290 -9.82 -13.55 11.78
CA PHE A 290 -8.93 -14.38 10.97
C PHE A 290 -8.08 -13.52 10.02
N ALA A 291 -8.73 -12.63 9.27
CA ALA A 291 -8.04 -11.73 8.32
C ALA A 291 -7.01 -10.84 9.02
N TYR A 292 -7.35 -10.26 10.17
CA TYR A 292 -6.44 -9.42 10.95
C TYR A 292 -5.24 -10.20 11.50
N ALA A 293 -5.43 -11.42 12.00
CA ALA A 293 -4.33 -12.26 12.47
C ALA A 293 -3.36 -12.59 11.33
N MET A 294 -3.89 -12.90 10.14
CA MET A 294 -3.10 -13.20 8.95
C MET A 294 -2.30 -11.97 8.50
N SER A 295 -2.92 -10.78 8.49
CA SER A 295 -2.25 -9.52 8.11
C SER A 295 -1.21 -9.04 9.14
N CYS A 296 -1.30 -9.52 10.39
CA CYS A 296 -0.28 -9.29 11.41
C CYS A 296 0.87 -10.30 11.38
N GLY A 297 0.90 -11.21 10.40
CA GLY A 297 1.98 -12.18 10.22
C GLY A 297 1.94 -13.34 11.22
N CYS A 298 0.76 -13.69 11.75
CA CYS A 298 0.59 -14.93 12.50
C CYS A 298 0.59 -16.14 11.56
N ALA A 299 1.23 -17.25 11.96
CA ALA A 299 0.95 -18.53 11.34
C ALA A 299 -0.47 -18.97 11.74
N ILE A 300 -1.31 -19.33 10.79
CA ILE A 300 -2.72 -19.64 11.05
C ILE A 300 -2.96 -21.14 11.17
N ILE A 301 -3.68 -21.57 12.21
CA ILE A 301 -4.31 -22.91 12.29
C ILE A 301 -5.82 -22.70 12.37
N SER A 302 -6.58 -23.24 11.42
CA SER A 302 -8.01 -22.97 11.32
C SER A 302 -8.83 -24.22 11.06
N THR A 303 -10.01 -24.29 11.68
CA THR A 303 -11.10 -25.17 11.25
C THR A 303 -11.55 -24.82 9.82
N PRO A 304 -12.20 -25.76 9.07
CA PRO A 304 -12.47 -25.59 7.64
C PRO A 304 -13.70 -24.69 7.37
N ILE A 305 -13.70 -23.46 7.92
CA ILE A 305 -14.70 -22.45 7.56
C ILE A 305 -14.48 -21.98 6.11
N ALA A 306 -15.51 -21.42 5.49
CA ALA A 306 -15.47 -20.97 4.10
C ALA A 306 -14.28 -20.02 3.80
N HIS A 307 -14.05 -19.07 4.67
CA HIS A 307 -12.93 -18.11 4.53
C HIS A 307 -11.56 -18.79 4.58
N ALA A 308 -11.36 -19.69 5.54
CA ALA A 308 -10.08 -20.40 5.69
C ALA A 308 -9.80 -21.32 4.49
N VAL A 309 -10.82 -21.99 3.96
CA VAL A 309 -10.68 -22.84 2.74
C VAL A 309 -10.25 -22.02 1.51
N GLU A 310 -10.66 -20.75 1.41
CA GLU A 310 -10.25 -19.88 0.30
C GLU A 310 -8.89 -19.20 0.51
N ALA A 311 -8.54 -18.86 1.77
CA ALA A 311 -7.35 -18.08 2.11
C ALA A 311 -6.11 -18.91 2.46
N LEU A 312 -6.30 -20.11 3.02
CA LEU A 312 -5.20 -20.96 3.46
C LEU A 312 -4.75 -21.97 2.40
N ASN A 313 -3.46 -22.11 2.33
CA ASN A 313 -2.75 -23.18 1.63
C ASN A 313 -1.54 -23.59 2.49
N PRO A 314 -0.79 -24.65 2.15
CA PRO A 314 0.34 -25.12 2.96
C PRO A 314 1.46 -24.10 3.22
N GLU A 315 1.48 -22.98 2.45
CA GLU A 315 2.46 -21.92 2.60
C GLU A 315 1.97 -20.79 3.52
N THR A 316 0.64 -20.64 3.73
CA THR A 316 0.03 -19.56 4.51
C THR A 316 -0.57 -20.01 5.82
N GLY A 317 -0.78 -21.33 6.03
CA GLY A 317 -1.34 -21.85 7.26
C GLY A 317 -1.67 -23.35 7.22
N ILE A 318 -2.27 -23.84 8.29
CA ILE A 318 -2.74 -25.23 8.41
C ILE A 318 -4.28 -25.21 8.47
N LEU A 319 -4.92 -25.84 7.50
CA LEU A 319 -6.35 -26.07 7.49
C LEU A 319 -6.62 -27.45 8.09
N LEU A 320 -7.42 -27.50 9.17
CA LEU A 320 -7.86 -28.72 9.81
C LEU A 320 -9.00 -29.38 9.02
N ASN A 321 -9.20 -30.69 9.22
CA ASN A 321 -10.27 -31.42 8.54
C ASN A 321 -11.59 -31.37 9.29
N GLU A 322 -11.54 -31.25 10.64
CA GLU A 322 -12.69 -31.34 11.53
C GLU A 322 -12.84 -30.09 12.40
N PHE A 323 -14.06 -29.84 12.88
CA PHE A 323 -14.35 -28.67 13.72
C PHE A 323 -14.03 -28.88 15.21
N ASP A 324 -14.20 -30.09 15.74
CA ASP A 324 -14.15 -30.40 17.17
C ASP A 324 -13.06 -31.43 17.52
N ASN A 325 -11.93 -31.42 16.82
CA ASN A 325 -10.84 -32.38 16.99
C ASN A 325 -9.62 -31.75 17.69
N SER A 326 -9.51 -31.99 19.02
CA SER A 326 -8.39 -31.49 19.83
C SER A 326 -7.05 -32.16 19.50
N GLU A 327 -7.04 -33.42 19.05
CA GLU A 327 -5.80 -34.13 18.65
C GLU A 327 -5.23 -33.56 17.36
N GLU A 328 -6.09 -33.17 16.41
CA GLU A 328 -5.69 -32.53 15.19
C GLU A 328 -5.10 -31.13 15.48
N PHE A 329 -5.73 -30.33 16.36
CA PHE A 329 -5.17 -29.08 16.87
C PHE A 329 -3.81 -29.29 17.53
N GLN A 330 -3.69 -30.28 18.41
CA GLN A 330 -2.42 -30.60 19.09
C GLN A 330 -1.30 -30.89 18.09
N SER A 331 -1.57 -31.77 17.13
CA SER A 331 -0.59 -32.12 16.08
C SER A 331 -0.16 -30.89 15.25
N ALA A 332 -1.12 -30.06 14.84
CA ALA A 332 -0.84 -28.84 14.06
C ALA A 332 -0.05 -27.81 14.86
N ILE A 333 -0.38 -27.59 16.14
CA ILE A 333 0.32 -26.66 17.02
C ILE A 333 1.75 -27.15 17.26
N LEU A 334 1.97 -28.44 17.61
CA LEU A 334 3.31 -29.00 17.83
C LEU A 334 4.19 -28.81 16.58
N LYS A 335 3.66 -29.11 15.40
CA LYS A 335 4.40 -28.93 14.12
C LYS A 335 4.94 -27.52 13.95
N LEU A 336 4.19 -26.49 14.38
CA LEU A 336 4.60 -25.08 14.25
C LEU A 336 5.42 -24.61 15.47
N VAL A 337 5.20 -25.12 16.66
CA VAL A 337 6.00 -24.82 17.85
C VAL A 337 7.44 -25.32 17.66
N GLU A 338 7.59 -26.55 17.19
CA GLU A 338 8.87 -27.23 16.98
C GLU A 338 9.65 -26.69 15.75
N ASN A 339 8.99 -25.96 14.82
CA ASN A 339 9.61 -25.43 13.61
C ASN A 339 9.42 -23.92 13.48
N LYS A 340 10.33 -23.17 14.12
CA LYS A 340 10.31 -21.69 14.08
C LYS A 340 10.41 -21.12 12.66
N GLU A 341 11.26 -21.72 11.80
CA GLU A 341 11.46 -21.23 10.44
C GLU A 341 10.16 -21.37 9.62
N LYS A 342 9.52 -22.53 9.67
CA LYS A 342 8.24 -22.76 8.97
C LYS A 342 7.14 -21.83 9.48
N ARG A 343 7.06 -21.61 10.79
CA ARG A 343 6.12 -20.67 11.40
C ARG A 343 6.32 -19.24 10.91
N LEU A 344 7.57 -18.77 10.85
CA LEU A 344 7.90 -17.44 10.33
C LEU A 344 7.64 -17.32 8.83
N GLU A 345 7.95 -18.36 8.05
CA GLU A 345 7.66 -18.41 6.62
C GLU A 345 6.15 -18.30 6.35
N MET A 346 5.33 -19.08 7.07
CA MET A 346 3.86 -19.00 6.96
C MET A 346 3.34 -17.61 7.30
N GLY A 347 3.87 -16.99 8.36
CA GLY A 347 3.51 -15.65 8.76
C GLY A 347 3.86 -14.61 7.67
N ARG A 348 5.05 -14.71 7.06
CA ARG A 348 5.46 -13.84 5.95
C ARG A 348 4.55 -13.98 4.74
N ASN A 349 4.22 -15.21 4.36
CA ASN A 349 3.37 -15.48 3.21
C ASN A 349 1.94 -14.98 3.45
N GLY A 350 1.42 -15.15 4.68
CA GLY A 350 0.12 -14.62 5.09
C GLY A 350 0.07 -13.09 5.05
N TYR A 351 1.10 -12.45 5.60
CA TYR A 351 1.27 -10.99 5.54
C TYR A 351 1.29 -10.47 4.09
N ALA A 352 2.09 -11.10 3.22
CA ALA A 352 2.16 -10.72 1.81
C ALA A 352 0.83 -10.96 1.07
N PHE A 353 0.17 -12.10 1.33
CA PHE A 353 -1.13 -12.43 0.73
C PHE A 353 -2.22 -11.40 1.09
N THR A 354 -2.23 -10.89 2.32
CA THR A 354 -3.26 -9.94 2.78
C THR A 354 -3.00 -8.49 2.32
N HIS A 355 -1.88 -8.20 1.65
CA HIS A 355 -1.59 -6.86 1.17
C HIS A 355 -2.67 -6.33 0.20
N GLU A 356 -3.17 -7.17 -0.71
CA GLU A 356 -4.24 -6.77 -1.65
C GLU A 356 -5.58 -6.45 -0.97
N THR A 357 -5.75 -6.88 0.28
CA THR A 357 -6.96 -6.67 1.09
C THR A 357 -6.81 -5.60 2.16
N THR A 358 -5.72 -4.83 2.15
CA THR A 358 -5.60 -3.68 3.07
C THR A 358 -6.77 -2.72 2.90
N TRP A 359 -7.20 -2.07 3.99
CA TRP A 359 -8.37 -1.19 3.97
C TRP A 359 -8.26 -0.09 2.91
N GLU A 360 -7.07 0.41 2.62
CA GLU A 360 -6.80 1.37 1.55
C GLU A 360 -7.13 0.77 0.18
N ASN A 361 -6.72 -0.46 -0.10
CA ASN A 361 -7.02 -1.16 -1.34
C ASN A 361 -8.52 -1.54 -1.44
N ILE A 362 -9.14 -1.87 -0.32
CA ILE A 362 -10.58 -2.10 -0.25
C ILE A 362 -11.36 -0.81 -0.52
N ALA A 363 -10.92 0.33 0.04
CA ALA A 363 -11.50 1.64 -0.23
C ALA A 363 -11.47 1.99 -1.73
N LEU A 364 -10.37 1.67 -2.44
CA LEU A 364 -10.28 1.82 -3.90
C LEU A 364 -11.36 0.99 -4.61
N LYS A 365 -11.50 -0.30 -4.26
CA LYS A 365 -12.49 -1.20 -4.87
C LYS A 365 -13.92 -0.69 -4.66
N TYR A 366 -14.26 -0.22 -3.45
CA TYR A 366 -15.57 0.39 -3.17
C TYR A 366 -15.77 1.72 -3.91
N ALA A 367 -14.78 2.59 -3.92
CA ALA A 367 -14.88 3.88 -4.61
C ALA A 367 -15.10 3.69 -6.12
N PHE A 368 -14.40 2.75 -6.75
CA PHE A 368 -14.61 2.44 -8.17
C PHE A 368 -15.98 1.81 -8.43
N LEU A 369 -16.47 0.94 -7.53
CA LEU A 369 -17.84 0.43 -7.60
C LEU A 369 -18.88 1.56 -7.48
N PHE A 370 -18.72 2.46 -6.53
CA PHE A 370 -19.62 3.59 -6.33
C PHE A 370 -19.62 4.53 -7.55
N ALA A 371 -18.43 4.80 -8.09
CA ALA A 371 -18.28 5.60 -9.29
C ALA A 371 -18.87 4.92 -10.56
N GLU A 372 -18.82 3.58 -10.65
CA GLU A 372 -19.50 2.81 -11.71
C GLU A 372 -21.02 2.96 -11.59
N VAL A 373 -21.56 2.79 -10.37
CA VAL A 373 -23.01 2.82 -10.10
C VAL A 373 -23.60 4.23 -10.32
N THR A 374 -22.84 5.27 -9.99
CA THR A 374 -23.27 6.68 -10.10
C THR A 374 -22.81 7.34 -11.40
N GLU A 375 -22.15 6.64 -12.30
CA GLU A 375 -21.56 7.16 -13.54
C GLU A 375 -20.62 8.37 -13.29
N SER A 376 -19.92 8.39 -12.16
CA SER A 376 -19.11 9.51 -11.68
C SER A 376 -17.60 9.27 -11.64
N LYS A 377 -17.09 8.29 -12.43
CA LYS A 377 -15.66 7.92 -12.42
C LYS A 377 -14.70 9.11 -12.57
N GLY A 378 -15.02 10.08 -13.41
CA GLY A 378 -14.19 11.26 -13.62
C GLY A 378 -14.20 12.30 -12.48
N LYS A 379 -14.93 12.06 -11.38
CA LYS A 379 -15.03 12.99 -10.24
C LYS A 379 -14.18 12.55 -9.03
N LEU A 380 -13.69 11.30 -8.99
CA LEU A 380 -12.86 10.82 -7.90
C LEU A 380 -11.50 11.52 -7.92
N ARG A 381 -11.04 11.96 -6.74
CA ARG A 381 -9.74 12.59 -6.54
C ARG A 381 -9.05 11.91 -5.38
N PHE A 382 -7.84 11.47 -5.59
CA PHE A 382 -7.04 10.92 -4.50
C PHE A 382 -6.63 12.02 -3.51
N ASN A 383 -6.66 11.68 -2.23
CA ASN A 383 -6.04 12.49 -1.22
C ASN A 383 -4.52 12.37 -1.32
N PHE A 384 -3.82 13.48 -1.08
CA PHE A 384 -2.37 13.49 -1.20
C PHE A 384 -1.75 12.94 0.11
N PRO A 385 -0.94 11.86 0.06
CA PRO A 385 -0.32 11.32 1.26
C PRO A 385 0.68 12.31 1.86
N PRO A 386 0.75 12.40 3.21
CA PRO A 386 1.72 13.27 3.88
C PRO A 386 3.15 12.82 3.61
N LEU A 387 4.08 13.78 3.55
CA LEU A 387 5.51 13.48 3.55
C LEU A 387 5.91 12.86 4.90
N LYS A 388 6.59 11.73 4.86
CA LYS A 388 7.12 11.04 6.06
C LYS A 388 8.57 10.62 5.82
N LEU A 389 9.42 10.86 6.80
CA LEU A 389 10.81 10.43 6.79
C LEU A 389 11.04 9.10 7.55
N ASP A 390 9.98 8.51 8.10
CA ASP A 390 10.13 7.41 9.06
C ASP A 390 10.93 6.24 8.48
N HIS A 391 10.59 5.78 7.28
CA HIS A 391 11.30 4.66 6.66
C HIS A 391 12.69 5.07 6.11
N ILE A 392 12.86 6.29 5.64
CA ILE A 392 14.18 6.81 5.22
C ILE A 392 15.13 6.79 6.43
N LYS A 393 14.68 7.22 7.61
CA LYS A 393 15.46 7.15 8.86
C LYS A 393 15.75 5.71 9.26
N GLU A 394 14.76 4.81 9.12
CA GLU A 394 14.93 3.38 9.44
C GLU A 394 16.00 2.73 8.57
N LEU A 395 16.03 3.05 7.27
CA LEU A 395 17.06 2.57 6.33
C LEU A 395 18.42 3.23 6.55
N THR A 396 18.48 4.39 7.23
CA THR A 396 19.72 5.16 7.39
C THR A 396 20.42 4.80 8.68
N THR A 397 21.67 4.38 8.56
CA THR A 397 22.59 4.14 9.67
C THR A 397 23.46 5.38 9.93
N ASP A 398 24.39 5.30 10.88
CA ASP A 398 25.42 6.32 11.10
C ASP A 398 26.41 6.48 9.93
N TYR A 399 26.31 5.61 8.91
CA TYR A 399 27.24 5.54 7.79
C TYR A 399 26.64 5.93 6.43
N GLY A 400 25.38 5.57 6.20
CA GLY A 400 24.68 5.81 4.95
C GLY A 400 23.33 5.13 4.93
N ILE A 401 22.63 5.17 3.78
CA ILE A 401 21.37 4.47 3.58
C ILE A 401 21.62 3.04 3.07
N LEU A 402 20.98 2.04 3.70
CA LEU A 402 21.00 0.64 3.30
C LEU A 402 20.21 0.45 2.00
N GLN A 403 20.68 -0.43 1.12
CA GLN A 403 20.12 -0.60 -0.21
C GLN A 403 18.72 -1.23 -0.20
N PHE A 404 18.51 -2.33 0.56
CA PHE A 404 17.29 -3.11 0.53
C PHE A 404 16.64 -3.27 1.90
N SER A 405 15.37 -3.64 1.87
CA SER A 405 14.61 -4.13 3.03
C SER A 405 13.89 -5.44 2.68
N LYS A 406 13.57 -6.21 3.71
CA LYS A 406 12.63 -7.34 3.66
C LYS A 406 11.31 -6.86 4.25
N PHE A 407 10.32 -6.62 3.42
CA PHE A 407 9.15 -5.81 3.73
C PHE A 407 9.57 -4.43 4.23
N SER A 408 9.23 -4.07 5.49
CA SER A 408 9.66 -2.81 6.13
C SER A 408 11.00 -2.91 6.88
N GLN A 409 11.56 -4.11 7.08
CA GLN A 409 12.77 -4.29 7.87
C GLN A 409 14.04 -4.08 7.03
N PRO A 410 14.92 -3.13 7.40
CA PRO A 410 16.18 -2.94 6.70
C PRO A 410 17.04 -4.21 6.66
N ASP A 411 17.57 -4.53 5.50
CA ASP A 411 18.47 -5.68 5.32
C ASP A 411 19.94 -5.24 5.40
N LEU A 412 20.54 -5.34 6.59
CA LEU A 412 21.94 -4.99 6.80
C LEU A 412 22.90 -5.72 5.85
N SER A 413 22.54 -6.93 5.41
CA SER A 413 23.38 -7.72 4.50
C SER A 413 23.43 -7.13 3.09
N SER A 414 22.51 -6.24 2.72
CA SER A 414 22.48 -5.57 1.42
C SER A 414 23.61 -4.54 1.25
N GLY A 415 24.16 -4.03 2.36
CA GLY A 415 25.20 -3.00 2.34
C GLY A 415 24.70 -1.65 1.82
N TYR A 416 25.63 -0.86 1.31
CA TYR A 416 25.43 0.54 0.93
C TYR A 416 25.87 0.78 -0.52
N THR A 417 25.16 1.68 -1.22
CA THR A 417 25.53 2.09 -2.57
C THR A 417 25.73 3.60 -2.67
N LEU A 418 26.64 4.02 -3.55
CA LEU A 418 26.78 5.42 -3.95
C LEU A 418 25.47 5.94 -4.58
N ASP A 419 24.84 5.10 -5.39
CA ASP A 419 23.59 5.41 -6.09
C ASP A 419 22.49 5.87 -5.14
N ASP A 420 22.23 5.11 -4.08
CA ASP A 420 21.15 5.43 -3.13
C ASP A 420 21.51 6.60 -2.22
N ASN A 421 22.76 6.69 -1.77
CA ASN A 421 23.22 7.84 -1.01
C ASN A 421 23.20 9.15 -1.80
N ALA A 422 23.50 9.11 -3.11
CA ALA A 422 23.39 10.27 -3.98
C ALA A 422 21.93 10.71 -4.21
N ARG A 423 20.99 9.75 -4.38
CA ARG A 423 19.54 10.05 -4.43
C ARG A 423 19.07 10.68 -3.11
N ALA A 424 19.43 10.05 -1.99
CA ALA A 424 19.04 10.51 -0.66
C ALA A 424 19.57 11.92 -0.36
N LEU A 425 20.79 12.24 -0.77
CA LEU A 425 21.36 13.59 -0.63
C LEU A 425 20.51 14.64 -1.35
N ILE A 426 20.11 14.38 -2.60
CA ILE A 426 19.26 15.31 -3.37
C ILE A 426 17.92 15.50 -2.63
N ASP A 427 17.29 14.41 -2.18
CA ASP A 427 15.99 14.44 -1.54
C ASP A 427 16.01 15.22 -0.23
N MET A 428 17.06 15.07 0.56
CA MET A 428 17.20 15.80 1.82
C MET A 428 17.49 17.28 1.60
N VAL A 429 18.28 17.65 0.57
CA VAL A 429 18.48 19.06 0.19
C VAL A 429 17.17 19.70 -0.26
N MET A 430 16.38 19.02 -1.11
CA MET A 430 15.05 19.51 -1.54
C MET A 430 14.09 19.66 -0.36
N TYR A 431 14.06 18.67 0.53
CA TYR A 431 13.17 18.68 1.69
C TYR A 431 13.56 19.78 2.68
N TYR A 432 14.86 19.98 2.92
CA TYR A 432 15.35 21.07 3.78
C TYR A 432 14.99 22.44 3.23
N ASP A 433 15.15 22.66 1.94
CA ASP A 433 14.82 23.95 1.29
C ASP A 433 13.35 24.34 1.49
N THR A 434 12.45 23.36 1.51
CA THR A 434 11.01 23.59 1.65
C THR A 434 10.50 23.58 3.08
N SER A 435 11.13 22.78 3.97
CA SER A 435 10.63 22.53 5.34
C SER A 435 11.46 23.23 6.43
N SER A 436 12.73 23.50 6.15
CA SER A 436 13.76 23.93 7.13
C SER A 436 13.91 22.93 8.30
N ASP A 437 13.58 21.65 8.10
CA ASP A 437 13.69 20.60 9.12
C ASP A 437 15.16 20.23 9.36
N PRO A 438 15.72 20.43 10.55
CA PRO A 438 17.13 20.11 10.84
C PRO A 438 17.48 18.62 10.63
N ILE A 439 16.52 17.71 10.76
CA ILE A 439 16.72 16.28 10.51
C ILE A 439 17.20 16.05 9.07
N ALA A 440 16.71 16.84 8.11
CA ALA A 440 17.15 16.74 6.72
C ALA A 440 18.63 17.09 6.55
N LEU A 441 19.16 18.05 7.32
CA LEU A 441 20.59 18.38 7.30
C LEU A 441 21.45 17.28 7.93
N ASP A 442 20.99 16.68 9.02
CA ASP A 442 21.69 15.56 9.66
C ASP A 442 21.81 14.39 8.69
N LEU A 443 20.70 14.02 8.03
CA LEU A 443 20.68 12.96 7.03
C LEU A 443 21.55 13.33 5.80
N ALA A 444 21.44 14.54 5.27
CA ALA A 444 22.26 15.01 4.15
C ALA A 444 23.76 14.92 4.48
N THR A 445 24.14 15.23 5.72
CA THR A 445 25.53 15.13 6.19
C THR A 445 26.02 13.69 6.18
N ILE A 446 25.20 12.73 6.64
CA ILE A 446 25.53 11.28 6.59
C ILE A 446 25.77 10.85 5.13
N TYR A 447 24.87 11.22 4.21
CA TYR A 447 24.98 10.82 2.82
C TYR A 447 26.18 11.48 2.09
N LEU A 448 26.47 12.76 2.37
CA LEU A 448 27.66 13.42 1.83
C LEU A 448 28.95 12.81 2.37
N ASN A 449 29.01 12.43 3.66
CA ASN A 449 30.15 11.75 4.24
C ASN A 449 30.40 10.41 3.53
N PHE A 450 29.35 9.61 3.26
CA PHE A 450 29.47 8.38 2.50
C PHE A 450 30.03 8.64 1.08
N ILE A 451 29.49 9.63 0.35
CA ILE A 451 29.95 10.01 -0.99
C ILE A 451 31.41 10.45 -0.96
N THR A 452 31.82 11.18 0.08
CA THR A 452 33.20 11.63 0.26
C THR A 452 34.15 10.47 0.49
N GLU A 453 33.76 9.51 1.35
CA GLU A 453 34.60 8.37 1.70
C GLU A 453 34.75 7.35 0.56
N ILE A 454 33.73 7.17 -0.26
CA ILE A 454 33.76 6.20 -1.37
C ILE A 454 34.47 6.78 -2.62
N GLN A 455 34.87 8.07 -2.59
CA GLN A 455 35.65 8.68 -3.66
C GLN A 455 37.08 8.17 -3.64
N ARG A 456 37.53 7.66 -4.80
CA ARG A 456 38.91 7.19 -5.01
C ARG A 456 39.90 8.36 -4.99
N GLU A 457 41.18 8.06 -4.83
CA GLU A 457 42.25 9.07 -4.91
C GLU A 457 42.28 9.78 -6.26
N ASP A 458 41.98 9.08 -7.35
CA ASP A 458 41.87 9.63 -8.70
C ASP A 458 40.63 10.52 -8.92
N GLY A 459 39.71 10.61 -7.97
CA GLY A 459 38.50 11.42 -8.02
C GLY A 459 37.27 10.72 -8.54
N ARG A 460 37.36 9.53 -9.14
CA ARG A 460 36.21 8.67 -9.49
C ARG A 460 35.66 8.02 -8.23
N PHE A 461 34.53 7.32 -8.37
CA PHE A 461 33.87 6.68 -7.24
C PHE A 461 33.74 5.17 -7.45
N ASP A 462 33.85 4.41 -6.38
CA ASP A 462 33.27 3.09 -6.26
C ASP A 462 31.77 3.21 -5.96
N ASN A 463 31.01 2.09 -6.05
CA ASN A 463 29.55 2.13 -5.81
C ASN A 463 29.15 1.31 -4.59
N TYR A 464 29.79 0.15 -4.35
CA TYR A 464 29.29 -0.87 -3.43
C TYR A 464 30.18 -1.07 -2.21
N LYS A 465 29.60 -0.95 -1.02
CA LYS A 465 30.20 -1.33 0.25
C LYS A 465 29.29 -2.34 0.98
N ASP A 466 29.90 -3.30 1.68
CA ASP A 466 29.19 -4.25 2.50
C ASP A 466 28.78 -3.68 3.88
N SER A 467 28.12 -4.50 4.71
CA SER A 467 27.69 -4.12 6.07
C SER A 467 28.86 -3.80 7.01
N ASN A 468 30.09 -4.24 6.69
CA ASN A 468 31.31 -3.94 7.43
C ASN A 468 32.05 -2.72 6.87
N ARG A 469 31.38 -1.96 5.97
CA ARG A 469 31.91 -0.75 5.31
C ARG A 469 33.11 -1.01 4.39
N GLN A 470 33.29 -2.28 3.93
CA GLN A 470 34.37 -2.66 3.02
C GLN A 470 33.90 -2.64 1.58
N LEU A 471 34.78 -2.25 0.65
CA LEU A 471 34.51 -2.32 -0.79
C LEU A 471 34.26 -3.77 -1.22
N THR A 472 33.18 -3.98 -1.99
CA THR A 472 32.86 -5.30 -2.52
C THR A 472 33.52 -5.55 -3.88
N LYS A 473 33.73 -6.80 -4.24
CA LYS A 473 34.25 -7.20 -5.55
C LYS A 473 33.36 -6.77 -6.73
N GLN A 474 32.11 -6.43 -6.46
CA GLN A 474 31.17 -5.98 -7.48
C GLN A 474 31.65 -4.70 -8.15
N ASN A 475 32.40 -3.85 -7.45
CA ASN A 475 33.01 -2.64 -8.03
C ASN A 475 33.94 -2.91 -9.22
N GLU A 476 34.53 -4.09 -9.28
CA GLU A 476 35.43 -4.49 -10.37
C GLU A 476 34.71 -5.18 -11.54
N LEU A 477 33.48 -5.64 -11.32
CA LEU A 477 32.73 -6.49 -12.24
C LEU A 477 31.69 -5.75 -13.10
N VAL A 478 31.28 -4.54 -12.67
CA VAL A 478 30.22 -3.77 -13.33
C VAL A 478 30.72 -2.40 -13.79
N ASN A 479 30.02 -1.83 -14.77
CA ASN A 479 30.25 -0.46 -15.18
C ASN A 479 29.72 0.52 -14.12
N LEU A 480 30.56 1.39 -13.59
CA LEU A 480 30.23 2.36 -12.54
C LEU A 480 29.92 3.77 -13.09
N GLU A 481 29.85 3.95 -14.41
CA GLU A 481 29.63 5.28 -14.98
C GLU A 481 28.33 5.91 -14.50
N ASP A 482 27.24 5.14 -14.42
CA ASP A 482 25.92 5.64 -14.03
C ASP A 482 25.93 6.12 -12.57
N SER A 483 26.55 5.38 -11.65
CA SER A 483 26.66 5.79 -10.24
C SER A 483 27.56 7.01 -10.07
N ASN A 484 28.66 7.10 -10.82
CA ASN A 484 29.54 8.27 -10.85
C ASN A 484 28.81 9.52 -11.38
N GLY A 485 28.04 9.38 -12.47
CA GLY A 485 27.19 10.45 -13.00
C GLY A 485 26.15 10.93 -12.00
N ARG A 486 25.54 10.00 -11.24
CA ARG A 486 24.56 10.32 -10.20
C ARG A 486 25.19 11.03 -9.01
N ALA A 487 26.41 10.66 -8.61
CA ALA A 487 27.17 11.39 -7.60
C ALA A 487 27.43 12.84 -8.06
N LEU A 488 27.86 13.04 -9.29
CA LEU A 488 28.04 14.39 -9.86
C LEU A 488 26.71 15.15 -9.86
N TRP A 489 25.57 14.51 -10.19
CA TRP A 489 24.28 15.17 -10.11
C TRP A 489 23.97 15.59 -8.68
N SER A 490 24.15 14.74 -7.68
CA SER A 490 23.85 15.08 -6.28
C SER A 490 24.73 16.21 -5.74
N LEU A 491 26.02 16.20 -6.06
CA LEU A 491 26.96 17.26 -5.66
C LEU A 491 26.63 18.59 -6.33
N GLY A 492 26.42 18.58 -7.65
CA GLY A 492 26.04 19.79 -8.40
C GLY A 492 24.71 20.37 -7.92
N PHE A 493 23.75 19.49 -7.58
CA PHE A 493 22.47 19.88 -7.01
C PHE A 493 22.65 20.55 -5.63
N LEU A 494 23.37 19.91 -4.70
CA LEU A 494 23.66 20.49 -3.39
C LEU A 494 24.34 21.87 -3.53
N LEU A 495 25.35 21.97 -4.38
CA LEU A 495 26.09 23.23 -4.61
C LEU A 495 25.18 24.32 -5.19
N SER A 496 24.14 23.99 -5.93
CA SER A 496 23.17 24.99 -6.41
C SER A 496 22.35 25.62 -5.27
N TYR A 497 22.25 24.96 -4.12
CA TYR A 497 21.59 25.44 -2.89
C TYR A 497 22.55 26.04 -1.85
N GLN A 498 23.82 26.33 -2.22
CA GLN A 498 24.88 26.79 -1.31
C GLN A 498 24.51 27.97 -0.42
N LYS A 499 23.56 28.81 -0.83
CA LYS A 499 23.13 29.99 -0.04
C LYS A 499 22.23 29.61 1.14
N ASN A 500 21.57 28.45 1.07
CA ASN A 500 20.57 27.99 2.04
C ASN A 500 21.13 26.88 2.95
N LEU A 501 22.35 26.39 2.68
CA LEU A 501 22.96 25.26 3.39
C LEU A 501 24.13 25.71 4.27
N PRO A 502 24.48 24.95 5.32
CA PRO A 502 25.65 25.19 6.16
C PRO A 502 26.94 25.22 5.35
N ILE A 503 27.86 26.15 5.69
CA ILE A 503 29.09 26.38 4.94
C ILE A 503 29.98 25.12 4.88
N ASP A 504 30.09 24.38 6.00
CA ASP A 504 30.93 23.19 6.09
C ASP A 504 30.45 22.10 5.11
N LEU A 505 29.13 21.92 4.97
CA LEU A 505 28.50 20.97 4.03
C LEU A 505 28.82 21.37 2.57
N VAL A 506 28.73 22.66 2.26
CA VAL A 506 29.03 23.22 0.94
C VAL A 506 30.50 23.05 0.59
N GLU A 507 31.42 23.39 1.51
CA GLU A 507 32.87 23.24 1.29
C GLU A 507 33.28 21.78 1.09
N GLN A 508 32.68 20.85 1.83
CA GLN A 508 32.92 19.42 1.65
C GLN A 508 32.46 18.97 0.27
N ALA A 509 31.25 19.32 -0.13
CA ALA A 509 30.70 18.96 -1.44
C ALA A 509 31.55 19.56 -2.58
N GLN A 510 32.04 20.80 -2.44
CA GLN A 510 32.92 21.46 -3.42
C GLN A 510 34.25 20.70 -3.61
N LYS A 511 34.87 20.24 -2.50
CA LYS A 511 36.14 19.48 -2.56
C LYS A 511 35.95 18.13 -3.30
N VAL A 512 34.84 17.45 -3.06
CA VAL A 512 34.51 16.19 -3.75
C VAL A 512 34.21 16.43 -5.22
N TRP A 513 33.41 17.46 -5.52
CA TRP A 513 33.08 17.88 -6.88
C TRP A 513 34.33 18.20 -7.72
N ASP A 514 35.25 18.99 -7.18
CA ASP A 514 36.45 19.46 -7.92
C ASP A 514 37.36 18.31 -8.36
N LYS A 515 37.42 17.21 -7.56
CA LYS A 515 38.14 15.98 -7.92
C LYS A 515 37.38 15.14 -8.96
N ALA A 516 36.05 15.09 -8.87
CA ALA A 516 35.25 14.21 -9.74
C ALA A 516 35.03 14.80 -11.14
N VAL A 517 34.86 16.13 -11.25
CA VAL A 517 34.46 16.80 -12.49
C VAL A 517 35.50 16.71 -13.60
N VAL A 518 36.77 16.40 -13.29
CA VAL A 518 37.85 16.28 -14.27
C VAL A 518 37.74 15.02 -15.14
N HIS A 519 36.89 14.05 -14.79
CA HIS A 519 36.74 12.76 -15.51
C HIS A 519 35.57 12.72 -16.48
N ILE A 520 34.81 13.80 -16.63
CA ILE A 520 33.57 13.84 -17.42
C ILE A 520 33.76 13.57 -18.90
N ASP A 521 34.95 13.88 -19.46
CA ASP A 521 35.23 13.67 -20.88
C ASP A 521 35.25 12.18 -21.28
N GLY A 522 35.58 11.31 -20.35
CA GLY A 522 35.64 9.85 -20.56
C GLY A 522 34.28 9.12 -20.46
N VAL A 523 33.21 9.80 -20.08
CA VAL A 523 31.89 9.16 -19.89
C VAL A 523 31.28 8.76 -21.23
N THR A 524 30.81 7.53 -21.33
CA THR A 524 30.28 6.92 -22.56
C THR A 524 28.85 6.44 -22.47
N SER A 525 28.40 5.95 -21.28
CA SER A 525 27.01 5.52 -21.07
C SER A 525 26.04 6.69 -21.26
N PRO A 526 24.98 6.57 -22.08
CA PRO A 526 23.99 7.64 -22.27
C PRO A 526 23.38 8.14 -20.97
N ARG A 527 23.10 7.23 -20.00
CA ARG A 527 22.53 7.58 -18.70
C ARG A 527 23.54 8.30 -17.82
N ALA A 528 24.78 7.86 -17.80
CA ALA A 528 25.86 8.55 -17.09
C ALA A 528 26.11 9.96 -17.65
N ILE A 529 26.10 10.11 -18.97
CA ILE A 529 26.16 11.42 -19.63
C ILE A 529 24.99 12.29 -19.16
N ALA A 530 23.79 11.75 -19.13
CA ALA A 530 22.59 12.48 -18.71
C ALA A 530 22.67 12.93 -17.24
N TYR A 531 23.06 12.05 -16.31
CA TYR A 531 23.23 12.42 -14.90
C TYR A 531 24.34 13.46 -14.71
N THR A 532 25.45 13.31 -15.41
CA THR A 532 26.55 14.28 -15.38
C THR A 532 26.10 15.66 -15.90
N LEU A 533 25.35 15.69 -17.00
CA LEU A 533 24.75 16.93 -17.53
C LEU A 533 23.84 17.63 -16.52
N LYS A 534 23.02 16.87 -15.78
CA LYS A 534 22.18 17.42 -14.70
C LYS A 534 23.05 18.07 -13.61
N GLY A 535 24.10 17.40 -13.16
CA GLY A 535 25.04 17.93 -12.17
C GLY A 535 25.71 19.21 -12.65
N LEU A 536 26.24 19.21 -13.88
CA LEU A 536 26.85 20.38 -14.49
C LEU A 536 25.86 21.54 -14.66
N TYR A 537 24.61 21.26 -15.03
CA TYR A 537 23.59 22.30 -15.15
C TYR A 537 23.33 22.98 -13.80
N TYR A 538 23.10 22.21 -12.73
CA TYR A 538 22.84 22.77 -11.40
C TYR A 538 24.03 23.56 -10.89
N TYR A 539 25.24 23.02 -11.01
CA TYR A 539 26.45 23.75 -10.65
C TYR A 539 26.61 25.06 -11.48
N TYR A 540 26.29 25.03 -12.79
CA TYR A 540 26.32 26.18 -13.66
C TYR A 540 25.33 27.29 -13.26
N GLN A 541 24.28 26.99 -12.51
CA GLN A 541 23.35 28.04 -12.04
C GLN A 541 24.04 29.02 -11.08
N VAL A 542 24.99 28.55 -10.29
CA VAL A 542 25.70 29.33 -9.26
C VAL A 542 27.12 29.69 -9.68
N ASN A 543 27.72 28.92 -10.59
CA ASN A 543 29.07 29.17 -11.12
C ASN A 543 29.04 29.22 -12.67
N LYS A 544 28.97 30.42 -13.23
CA LYS A 544 28.81 30.70 -14.68
C LYS A 544 30.14 30.60 -15.46
N GLU A 545 31.06 29.73 -15.07
CA GLU A 545 32.32 29.57 -15.75
C GLU A 545 32.16 28.99 -17.17
N MET A 546 32.92 29.53 -18.12
CA MET A 546 32.87 29.07 -19.51
C MET A 546 33.27 27.61 -19.66
N LYS A 547 34.25 27.14 -18.85
CA LYS A 547 34.65 25.70 -18.86
C LYS A 547 33.50 24.76 -18.59
N ILE A 548 32.59 25.11 -17.66
CA ILE A 548 31.41 24.29 -17.32
C ILE A 548 30.40 24.26 -18.49
N LYS A 549 30.17 25.44 -19.09
CA LYS A 549 29.32 25.55 -20.29
C LYS A 549 29.87 24.72 -21.45
N THR A 550 31.20 24.73 -21.68
CA THR A 550 31.87 23.93 -22.71
C THR A 550 31.69 22.43 -22.43
N ALA A 551 31.83 22.00 -21.17
CA ALA A 551 31.60 20.62 -20.76
C ALA A 551 30.14 20.18 -21.02
N ILE A 552 29.16 21.04 -20.72
CA ILE A 552 27.74 20.78 -21.03
C ILE A 552 27.57 20.59 -22.56
N ILE A 553 28.13 21.45 -23.38
CA ILE A 553 28.04 21.33 -24.85
C ILE A 553 28.63 20.00 -25.32
N LEU A 554 29.84 19.66 -24.85
CA LEU A 554 30.54 18.44 -25.24
C LEU A 554 29.68 17.17 -24.95
N LEU A 555 29.14 17.07 -23.71
CA LEU A 555 28.33 15.92 -23.31
C LEU A 555 26.96 15.90 -23.99
N ALA A 556 26.34 17.07 -24.19
CA ALA A 556 25.09 17.19 -24.93
C ALA A 556 25.23 16.75 -26.38
N ASP A 557 26.34 17.12 -27.03
CA ASP A 557 26.65 16.70 -28.42
C ASP A 557 26.94 15.17 -28.50
N LYS A 558 27.57 14.57 -27.47
CA LYS A 558 27.70 13.11 -27.38
C LYS A 558 26.31 12.46 -27.35
N LEU A 559 25.41 12.95 -26.48
CA LEU A 559 24.05 12.40 -26.36
C LEU A 559 23.23 12.63 -27.64
N LEU A 560 23.40 13.80 -28.28
CA LEU A 560 22.80 14.09 -29.58
C LEU A 560 23.28 13.12 -30.68
N ASN A 561 24.56 12.76 -30.65
CA ASN A 561 25.11 11.77 -31.56
C ASN A 561 24.51 10.38 -31.35
N HIS A 562 24.30 9.94 -30.11
CA HIS A 562 23.56 8.70 -29.82
C HIS A 562 22.17 8.71 -30.46
N TYR A 563 21.44 9.83 -30.34
CA TYR A 563 20.14 9.97 -30.99
C TYR A 563 20.26 9.83 -32.52
N HIS A 564 21.18 10.51 -33.18
CA HIS A 564 21.32 10.49 -34.63
C HIS A 564 21.73 9.12 -35.19
N ILE A 565 22.46 8.32 -34.42
CA ILE A 565 22.86 6.96 -34.82
C ILE A 565 21.69 5.99 -34.75
N ASN A 566 20.85 6.09 -33.73
CA ASN A 566 19.85 5.05 -33.41
C ASN A 566 18.42 5.41 -33.84
N SER A 567 18.13 6.72 -34.06
CA SER A 567 16.79 7.20 -34.40
C SER A 567 16.46 7.01 -35.90
N ASP A 568 15.18 6.79 -36.17
CA ASP A 568 14.56 6.85 -37.49
C ASP A 568 13.15 7.44 -37.40
N ASP A 569 12.36 7.35 -38.47
CA ASP A 569 11.01 7.95 -38.53
C ASP A 569 10.03 7.31 -37.51
N ASP A 570 10.21 6.02 -37.20
CA ASP A 570 9.34 5.25 -36.30
C ASP A 570 9.94 5.10 -34.88
N TRP A 571 11.24 5.40 -34.72
CA TRP A 571 11.96 5.22 -33.46
C TRP A 571 12.76 6.46 -33.07
N CYS A 572 12.15 7.39 -32.38
CA CYS A 572 12.77 8.66 -31.95
C CYS A 572 13.49 8.53 -30.61
N TRP A 573 14.52 7.64 -30.53
CA TRP A 573 15.21 7.35 -29.28
C TRP A 573 16.74 7.30 -29.42
N TYR A 574 17.45 7.36 -28.28
CA TYR A 574 18.92 7.43 -28.21
C TYR A 574 19.64 6.08 -28.35
N GLU A 575 18.92 4.97 -28.19
CA GLU A 575 19.41 3.59 -28.16
C GLU A 575 18.45 2.69 -28.94
N ASP A 576 18.85 1.47 -29.28
CA ASP A 576 17.99 0.46 -29.94
C ASP A 576 16.95 -0.12 -28.99
N TYR A 577 16.96 0.30 -27.72
CA TYR A 577 16.08 -0.17 -26.66
C TYR A 577 15.78 0.93 -25.64
N MET A 578 14.72 0.73 -24.87
CA MET A 578 14.42 1.44 -23.64
C MET A 578 14.51 0.46 -22.46
N THR A 579 15.12 0.88 -21.36
CA THR A 579 15.34 0.05 -20.18
C THR A 579 14.91 0.77 -18.90
N TYR A 580 15.81 1.19 -18.02
CA TYR A 580 15.52 1.94 -16.79
C TYR A 580 15.88 3.42 -16.94
N ALA A 581 15.28 4.26 -16.10
CA ALA A 581 15.54 5.70 -16.02
C ALA A 581 15.56 6.41 -17.40
N ASN A 582 14.66 6.00 -18.29
CA ASN A 582 14.61 6.50 -19.66
C ASN A 582 14.42 8.02 -19.72
N ASN A 583 13.63 8.56 -18.79
CA ASN A 583 13.29 9.98 -18.71
C ASN A 583 14.50 10.91 -18.54
N VAL A 584 15.62 10.43 -17.98
CA VAL A 584 16.80 11.27 -17.72
C VAL A 584 17.48 11.76 -19.02
N LEU A 585 17.30 11.03 -20.14
CA LEU A 585 17.90 11.37 -21.43
C LEU A 585 17.25 12.65 -22.02
N PRO A 586 15.93 12.72 -22.25
CA PRO A 586 15.29 13.95 -22.71
C PRO A 586 15.38 15.08 -21.67
N GLU A 587 15.41 14.78 -20.38
CA GLU A 587 15.60 15.76 -19.31
C GLU A 587 16.96 16.44 -19.42
N ALA A 588 18.05 15.67 -19.62
CA ALA A 588 19.39 16.19 -19.80
C ALA A 588 19.52 17.08 -21.04
N MET A 589 18.86 16.72 -22.14
CA MET A 589 18.82 17.57 -23.33
C MET A 589 18.10 18.89 -23.07
N LEU A 590 17.03 18.88 -22.28
CA LEU A 590 16.33 20.11 -21.92
C LEU A 590 17.19 21.00 -21.00
N PHE A 591 17.90 20.41 -20.03
CA PHE A 591 18.88 21.15 -19.22
C PHE A 591 20.02 21.74 -20.07
N SER A 592 20.49 21.02 -21.08
CA SER A 592 21.49 21.51 -22.01
C SER A 592 21.00 22.74 -22.81
N PHE A 593 19.72 22.72 -23.22
CA PHE A 593 19.08 23.92 -23.80
C PHE A 593 19.04 25.10 -22.80
N LEU A 594 18.61 24.83 -21.55
CA LEU A 594 18.53 25.88 -20.52
C LEU A 594 19.90 26.51 -20.18
N ALA A 595 21.00 25.75 -20.27
CA ALA A 595 22.34 26.22 -20.03
C ALA A 595 22.93 27.00 -21.22
N THR A 596 22.61 26.58 -22.45
CA THR A 596 23.29 27.07 -23.67
C THR A 596 22.47 28.03 -24.50
N GLY A 597 21.13 27.88 -24.48
CA GLY A 597 20.18 28.57 -25.37
C GLY A 597 20.07 27.93 -26.76
N ASP A 598 20.78 26.81 -27.04
CA ASP A 598 20.78 26.18 -28.36
C ASP A 598 19.50 25.35 -28.60
N LEU A 599 18.71 25.77 -29.57
CA LEU A 599 17.42 25.18 -29.93
C LEU A 599 17.52 23.74 -30.43
N LYS A 600 18.70 23.28 -30.90
CA LYS A 600 18.86 21.89 -31.31
C LYS A 600 18.59 20.93 -30.15
N TYR A 601 19.07 21.26 -28.94
CA TYR A 601 18.83 20.43 -27.74
C TYR A 601 17.36 20.42 -27.30
N LYS A 602 16.70 21.61 -27.35
CA LYS A 602 15.24 21.68 -27.06
C LYS A 602 14.42 20.83 -28.00
N LYS A 603 14.73 20.89 -29.31
CA LYS A 603 14.01 20.08 -30.32
C LYS A 603 14.11 18.60 -30.01
N ILE A 604 15.34 18.10 -29.76
CA ILE A 604 15.53 16.67 -29.46
C ILE A 604 14.91 16.29 -28.11
N ALA A 605 15.01 17.12 -27.08
CA ALA A 605 14.35 16.91 -25.81
C ALA A 605 12.83 16.69 -25.96
N LEU A 606 12.15 17.59 -26.70
CA LEU A 606 10.71 17.49 -26.95
C LEU A 606 10.36 16.25 -27.77
N THR A 607 11.08 16.01 -28.88
CA THR A 607 10.82 14.85 -29.75
C THR A 607 10.94 13.53 -29.00
N THR A 608 12.04 13.35 -28.25
CA THR A 608 12.30 12.08 -27.55
C THR A 608 11.41 11.90 -26.31
N PHE A 609 11.06 12.99 -25.63
CA PHE A 609 10.14 12.91 -24.50
C PHE A 609 8.71 12.62 -24.95
N ASP A 610 8.21 13.29 -25.99
CA ASP A 610 6.87 12.98 -26.52
C ASP A 610 6.79 11.54 -27.09
N PHE A 611 7.87 11.04 -27.68
CA PHE A 611 7.99 9.66 -28.11
C PHE A 611 7.89 8.68 -26.91
N LEU A 612 8.67 8.92 -25.84
CA LEU A 612 8.61 8.12 -24.62
C LEU A 612 7.20 8.13 -24.00
N LEU A 613 6.59 9.31 -23.89
CA LEU A 613 5.24 9.46 -23.32
C LEU A 613 4.17 8.76 -24.15
N SER A 614 4.33 8.63 -25.46
CA SER A 614 3.40 7.87 -26.31
C SER A 614 3.37 6.38 -26.00
N HIS A 615 4.46 5.84 -25.43
CA HIS A 615 4.57 4.46 -24.98
C HIS A 615 4.19 4.27 -23.50
N TYR A 616 4.19 5.35 -22.71
CA TYR A 616 3.89 5.30 -21.28
C TYR A 616 2.40 5.53 -20.99
N PHE A 617 1.75 6.45 -21.69
CA PHE A 617 0.34 6.80 -21.45
C PHE A 617 -0.55 6.17 -22.52
N MET A 618 -1.05 4.98 -22.23
CA MET A 618 -2.00 4.26 -23.07
C MET A 618 -3.34 4.09 -22.34
N LYS A 619 -4.46 4.35 -23.04
CA LYS A 619 -5.82 4.16 -22.50
C LYS A 619 -6.11 4.93 -21.19
N GLY A 620 -5.42 6.04 -20.94
CA GLY A 620 -5.64 6.87 -19.74
C GLY A 620 -4.96 6.37 -18.46
N GLU A 621 -4.05 5.41 -18.58
CA GLU A 621 -3.26 4.88 -17.47
C GLU A 621 -1.76 5.01 -17.79
N LEU A 622 -0.95 5.14 -16.75
CA LEU A 622 0.50 5.06 -16.88
C LEU A 622 0.92 3.58 -16.89
N SER A 623 1.73 3.21 -17.88
CA SER A 623 2.42 1.93 -17.92
C SER A 623 3.86 2.18 -18.39
N VAL A 624 4.79 2.10 -17.46
CA VAL A 624 6.22 2.35 -17.72
C VAL A 624 6.93 1.15 -18.36
N ILE A 625 8.20 1.27 -18.72
CA ILE A 625 8.98 0.15 -19.25
C ILE A 625 9.24 -0.85 -18.12
N SER A 626 9.01 -2.12 -18.43
CA SER A 626 9.18 -3.25 -17.51
C SER A 626 10.66 -3.53 -17.22
N ASN A 627 10.96 -3.92 -15.97
CA ASN A 627 12.26 -4.47 -15.60
C ASN A 627 12.44 -5.95 -15.99
N ARG A 628 11.36 -6.62 -16.43
CA ARG A 628 11.36 -8.04 -16.86
C ARG A 628 11.60 -8.24 -18.36
N GLY A 629 11.93 -7.19 -19.07
CA GLY A 629 12.22 -7.20 -20.48
C GLY A 629 12.25 -5.78 -20.99
N TRP A 630 13.35 -5.41 -21.64
CA TRP A 630 13.50 -4.10 -22.23
C TRP A 630 12.51 -3.93 -23.39
N PHE A 631 12.19 -2.69 -23.72
CA PHE A 631 11.46 -2.41 -24.95
C PHE A 631 12.46 -2.22 -26.08
N VAL A 632 12.62 -3.24 -26.92
CA VAL A 632 13.56 -3.25 -28.03
C VAL A 632 12.88 -2.71 -29.29
N LYS A 633 13.64 -1.97 -30.09
CA LYS A 633 13.20 -1.40 -31.37
C LYS A 633 12.61 -2.48 -32.27
N GLY A 634 11.39 -2.27 -32.76
CA GLY A 634 10.69 -3.25 -33.60
C GLY A 634 9.96 -4.36 -32.82
N GLU A 635 10.08 -4.45 -31.51
CA GLU A 635 9.41 -5.44 -30.67
C GLU A 635 8.20 -4.84 -29.93
N LYS A 636 7.44 -5.69 -29.26
CA LYS A 636 6.35 -5.23 -28.37
C LYS A 636 6.88 -4.95 -26.97
N LYS A 637 6.44 -3.82 -26.39
CA LYS A 637 6.71 -3.47 -25.00
C LYS A 637 6.15 -4.55 -24.04
N SER A 638 6.97 -4.99 -23.08
CA SER A 638 6.53 -5.80 -21.94
C SER A 638 5.60 -4.98 -21.02
N THR A 639 4.58 -5.63 -20.43
CA THR A 639 3.49 -4.93 -19.74
C THR A 639 3.58 -4.95 -18.23
N TYR A 640 4.35 -5.84 -17.60
CA TYR A 640 4.40 -5.98 -16.14
C TYR A 640 5.83 -5.93 -15.62
N GLY A 641 6.01 -5.72 -14.32
CA GLY A 641 7.30 -5.47 -13.68
C GLY A 641 7.65 -3.99 -13.72
N GLU A 642 6.70 -3.15 -13.30
CA GLU A 642 6.86 -1.69 -13.23
C GLU A 642 7.53 -1.29 -11.91
N GLN A 643 8.51 -0.38 -11.97
CA GLN A 643 9.25 0.07 -10.80
C GLN A 643 9.00 1.54 -10.48
N PRO A 644 8.97 1.92 -9.20
CA PRO A 644 8.82 3.30 -8.73
C PRO A 644 9.79 4.30 -9.37
N ILE A 645 11.02 3.90 -9.68
CA ILE A 645 12.03 4.76 -10.31
C ILE A 645 11.56 5.30 -11.66
N GLU A 646 10.92 4.46 -12.50
CA GLU A 646 10.43 4.91 -13.81
C GLU A 646 9.29 5.91 -13.66
N VAL A 647 8.39 5.67 -12.71
CA VAL A 647 7.27 6.56 -12.43
C VAL A 647 7.75 7.90 -11.88
N ALA A 648 8.66 7.86 -10.91
CA ALA A 648 9.21 9.08 -10.28
C ALA A 648 10.02 9.92 -11.28
N THR A 649 10.88 9.28 -12.09
CA THR A 649 11.63 10.02 -13.13
C THR A 649 10.69 10.61 -14.18
N THR A 650 9.58 9.94 -14.50
CA THR A 650 8.53 10.51 -15.37
C THR A 650 7.92 11.76 -14.75
N ILE A 651 7.58 11.75 -13.46
CA ILE A 651 7.02 12.90 -12.74
C ILE A 651 8.01 14.08 -12.74
N ILE A 652 9.29 13.83 -12.42
CA ILE A 652 10.35 14.82 -12.40
C ILE A 652 10.48 15.50 -13.77
N THR A 653 10.54 14.70 -14.83
CA THR A 653 10.71 15.19 -16.19
C THR A 653 9.47 15.93 -16.68
N LEU A 654 8.25 15.43 -16.41
CA LEU A 654 7.01 16.12 -16.73
C LEU A 654 6.92 17.49 -16.03
N HIS A 655 7.34 17.59 -14.77
CA HIS A 655 7.42 18.84 -14.03
C HIS A 655 8.34 19.84 -14.74
N LEU A 656 9.58 19.45 -15.07
CA LEU A 656 10.55 20.29 -15.77
C LEU A 656 10.02 20.76 -17.15
N PHE A 657 9.45 19.83 -17.93
CA PHE A 657 8.91 20.17 -19.26
C PHE A 657 7.72 21.12 -19.16
N PHE A 658 6.87 20.95 -18.15
CA PHE A 658 5.78 21.89 -17.88
C PHE A 658 6.32 23.28 -17.51
N GLN A 659 7.29 23.37 -16.61
CA GLN A 659 7.90 24.66 -16.22
C GLN A 659 8.53 25.39 -17.41
N VAL A 660 9.20 24.67 -18.31
CA VAL A 660 9.92 25.28 -19.46
C VAL A 660 8.98 25.62 -20.61
N THR A 661 7.92 24.84 -20.82
CA THR A 661 7.05 25.00 -22.02
C THR A 661 5.70 25.64 -21.73
N GLY A 662 5.21 25.57 -20.49
CA GLY A 662 3.85 25.96 -20.12
C GLY A 662 2.76 25.03 -20.71
N ASN A 663 3.13 23.89 -21.29
CA ASN A 663 2.16 22.99 -21.95
C ASN A 663 1.39 22.15 -20.93
N GLU A 664 0.10 22.42 -20.82
CA GLU A 664 -0.83 21.73 -19.91
C GLU A 664 -0.88 20.20 -20.08
N LYS A 665 -0.53 19.67 -21.25
CA LYS A 665 -0.41 18.23 -21.48
C LYS A 665 0.54 17.59 -20.44
N TYR A 666 1.71 18.18 -20.22
CA TYR A 666 2.70 17.64 -19.28
C TYR A 666 2.20 17.69 -17.83
N ARG A 667 1.49 18.76 -17.45
CA ARG A 667 0.90 18.86 -16.11
C ARG A 667 -0.21 17.82 -15.87
N ASN A 668 -1.06 17.59 -16.86
CA ASN A 668 -2.12 16.59 -16.76
C ASN A 668 -1.53 15.18 -16.65
N GLN A 669 -0.51 14.87 -17.45
CA GLN A 669 0.20 13.60 -17.39
C GLN A 669 0.98 13.42 -16.08
N LEU A 670 1.51 14.50 -15.47
CA LEU A 670 2.16 14.47 -14.16
C LEU A 670 1.19 14.01 -13.07
N ASN A 671 -0.03 14.55 -13.02
CA ASN A 671 -1.05 14.13 -12.07
C ASN A 671 -1.43 12.66 -12.27
N LEU A 672 -1.56 12.25 -13.53
CA LEU A 672 -1.86 10.86 -13.88
C LEU A 672 -0.71 9.92 -13.48
N ALA A 673 0.55 10.32 -13.70
CA ALA A 673 1.71 9.54 -13.29
C ALA A 673 1.78 9.38 -11.75
N PHE A 674 1.54 10.44 -10.99
CA PHE A 674 1.53 10.34 -9.54
C PHE A 674 0.41 9.45 -9.00
N SER A 675 -0.76 9.44 -9.67
CA SER A 675 -1.88 8.58 -9.27
C SER A 675 -1.59 7.08 -9.35
N TRP A 676 -0.55 6.67 -10.11
CA TRP A 676 -0.07 5.28 -10.14
C TRP A 676 0.33 4.78 -8.74
N PHE A 677 1.04 5.60 -7.95
CA PHE A 677 1.36 5.27 -6.56
C PHE A 677 0.11 5.13 -5.68
N LEU A 678 -0.94 5.86 -6.01
CA LEU A 678 -2.17 5.93 -5.22
C LEU A 678 -3.21 4.87 -5.59
N GLY A 679 -2.85 3.95 -6.51
CA GLY A 679 -3.71 2.83 -6.92
C GLY A 679 -4.38 2.99 -8.28
N ASN A 680 -4.11 4.05 -9.04
CA ASN A 680 -4.52 4.15 -10.44
C ASN A 680 -3.57 3.36 -11.33
N ASN A 681 -3.56 2.05 -11.19
CA ASN A 681 -2.73 1.09 -11.89
C ASN A 681 -3.55 -0.19 -12.15
N HIS A 682 -3.02 -1.12 -12.94
CA HIS A 682 -3.77 -2.31 -13.39
C HIS A 682 -4.25 -3.24 -12.26
N LEU A 683 -3.64 -3.20 -11.07
CA LEU A 683 -4.10 -3.99 -9.91
C LEU A 683 -5.08 -3.22 -9.03
N ASN A 684 -5.26 -1.91 -9.22
CA ASN A 684 -5.98 -1.03 -8.31
C ASN A 684 -5.48 -1.16 -6.86
N GLN A 685 -4.14 -1.12 -6.69
CA GLN A 685 -3.48 -1.23 -5.40
C GLN A 685 -2.52 -0.05 -5.20
N ILE A 686 -2.46 0.47 -3.97
CA ILE A 686 -1.48 1.50 -3.61
C ILE A 686 -0.06 0.92 -3.65
N ILE A 687 0.89 1.75 -4.12
CA ILE A 687 2.31 1.37 -4.22
C ILE A 687 3.14 2.11 -3.15
N TYR A 688 2.53 2.46 -2.07
CA TYR A 688 3.21 3.07 -0.92
C TYR A 688 2.62 2.54 0.39
N ASN A 689 3.40 2.64 1.45
CA ASN A 689 2.96 2.29 2.80
C ASN A 689 2.57 3.56 3.57
N PRO A 690 1.28 3.82 3.85
CA PRO A 690 0.85 5.02 4.56
C PRO A 690 1.30 5.05 6.03
N VAL A 691 1.75 3.93 6.60
CA VAL A 691 2.20 3.85 8.01
C VAL A 691 3.55 4.53 8.16
N ASN A 692 4.55 4.20 7.32
CA ASN A 692 5.93 4.69 7.42
C ASN A 692 6.40 5.60 6.27
N GLY A 693 5.57 5.81 5.24
CA GLY A 693 5.88 6.67 4.10
C GLY A 693 6.80 6.05 3.04
N ALA A 694 7.11 4.76 3.13
CA ALA A 694 7.90 4.05 2.13
C ALA A 694 7.13 3.82 0.83
N SER A 695 7.84 3.57 -0.28
CA SER A 695 7.28 2.94 -1.47
C SER A 695 7.60 1.45 -1.50
N TYR A 696 6.69 0.67 -2.07
CA TYR A 696 6.93 -0.72 -2.43
C TYR A 696 7.82 -0.81 -3.67
N ASP A 697 8.59 -1.91 -3.82
CA ASP A 697 9.64 -2.02 -4.83
C ASP A 697 9.15 -2.26 -6.26
N GLY A 698 7.89 -2.64 -6.43
CA GLY A 698 7.37 -2.81 -7.79
C GLY A 698 5.94 -3.32 -7.88
N LEU A 699 5.38 -3.11 -9.07
CA LEU A 699 4.06 -3.58 -9.48
C LEU A 699 4.23 -4.70 -10.49
N GLU A 700 3.84 -5.91 -10.09
CA GLU A 700 3.94 -7.11 -10.90
C GLU A 700 2.62 -7.44 -11.64
N ASP A 701 2.56 -8.55 -12.35
CA ASP A 701 1.34 -8.99 -13.06
C ASP A 701 0.13 -9.17 -12.12
N LYS A 702 0.34 -9.81 -10.96
CA LYS A 702 -0.74 -10.22 -10.06
C LYS A 702 -0.59 -9.73 -8.63
N ASN A 703 0.51 -9.12 -8.29
CA ASN A 703 0.82 -8.68 -6.93
C ASN A 703 1.75 -7.48 -6.92
N VAL A 704 1.84 -6.83 -5.79
CA VAL A 704 2.84 -5.81 -5.47
C VAL A 704 4.05 -6.49 -4.81
N ASN A 705 5.27 -6.12 -5.22
CA ASN A 705 6.47 -6.46 -4.46
C ASN A 705 6.55 -5.53 -3.25
N ILE A 706 6.10 -6.02 -2.11
CA ILE A 706 5.90 -5.23 -0.88
C ILE A 706 7.17 -4.96 -0.07
N ASN A 707 8.37 -5.31 -0.59
CA ASN A 707 9.62 -4.81 -0.03
C ASN A 707 9.70 -3.28 -0.21
N GLN A 708 10.46 -2.62 0.64
CA GLN A 708 10.54 -1.17 0.74
C GLN A 708 12.01 -0.73 0.69
N GLY A 709 12.67 -0.95 -0.45
CA GLY A 709 14.07 -0.59 -0.65
C GLY A 709 14.30 0.92 -0.69
N ALA A 710 15.57 1.31 -0.58
CA ALA A 710 15.98 2.71 -0.60
C ALA A 710 15.60 3.41 -1.92
N GLU A 711 15.91 2.82 -3.07
CA GLU A 711 15.59 3.39 -4.39
C GLU A 711 14.12 3.72 -4.53
N SER A 712 13.24 2.76 -4.25
CA SER A 712 11.79 2.92 -4.39
C SER A 712 11.24 3.99 -3.45
N THR A 713 11.70 3.98 -2.19
CA THR A 713 11.27 4.92 -1.16
C THR A 713 11.72 6.35 -1.48
N LEU A 714 12.98 6.55 -1.85
CA LEU A 714 13.53 7.86 -2.24
C LEU A 714 12.85 8.38 -3.52
N CYS A 715 12.60 7.53 -4.50
CA CYS A 715 11.89 7.90 -5.71
C CYS A 715 10.47 8.41 -5.42
N PHE A 716 9.73 7.71 -4.56
CA PHE A 716 8.40 8.16 -4.14
C PHE A 716 8.46 9.46 -3.34
N PHE A 717 9.40 9.58 -2.41
CA PHE A 717 9.58 10.79 -1.60
C PHE A 717 9.88 12.01 -2.48
N LYS A 718 10.77 11.88 -3.47
CA LYS A 718 11.07 12.93 -4.45
C LYS A 718 9.83 13.30 -5.28
N ALA A 719 9.07 12.31 -5.75
CA ALA A 719 7.81 12.56 -6.46
C ALA A 719 6.81 13.34 -5.58
N GLN A 720 6.71 13.01 -4.27
CA GLN A 720 5.88 13.76 -3.32
C GLN A 720 6.37 15.19 -3.12
N LEU A 721 7.68 15.44 -3.03
CA LEU A 721 8.25 16.79 -2.93
C LEU A 721 7.84 17.65 -4.11
N ILE A 722 7.97 17.14 -5.33
CA ILE A 722 7.54 17.83 -6.55
C ILE A 722 6.03 18.09 -6.52
N MET A 723 5.23 17.09 -6.17
CA MET A 723 3.78 17.25 -6.14
C MET A 723 3.31 18.24 -5.06
N ASN A 724 4.09 18.46 -3.99
CA ASN A 724 3.78 19.48 -3.00
C ASN A 724 3.70 20.89 -3.58
N GLU A 725 4.49 21.22 -4.61
CA GLU A 725 4.42 22.50 -5.30
C GLU A 725 3.05 22.73 -5.97
N TYR A 726 2.31 21.66 -6.23
CA TYR A 726 0.98 21.70 -6.83
C TYR A 726 -0.19 21.56 -5.83
N LYS A 727 0.07 21.42 -4.52
CA LYS A 727 -0.98 21.24 -3.50
C LYS A 727 -1.95 22.42 -3.42
N ASP A 728 -1.47 23.63 -3.57
CA ASP A 728 -2.29 24.85 -3.49
C ASP A 728 -3.19 25.05 -4.71
N TYR A 729 -2.94 24.32 -5.77
CA TYR A 729 -3.76 24.31 -6.98
C TYR A 729 -4.90 23.29 -6.84
N LYS A 730 -5.91 23.58 -6.00
CA LYS A 730 -7.13 22.74 -5.80
C LYS A 730 -7.81 22.31 -7.11
N LYS A 731 -7.52 22.97 -8.22
CA LYS A 731 -8.07 22.73 -9.56
C LYS A 731 -7.52 21.48 -10.27
N TYR A 732 -6.41 20.90 -9.83
CA TYR A 732 -5.63 19.91 -10.60
C TYR A 732 -5.60 18.50 -10.01
N ARG A 733 -6.35 18.23 -8.94
CA ARG A 733 -6.49 16.91 -8.35
C ARG A 733 -7.56 16.03 -9.04
N HIS A 734 -8.00 16.43 -10.24
CA HIS A 734 -8.98 15.66 -11.01
C HIS A 734 -8.27 14.53 -11.76
N LEU A 735 -8.74 13.29 -11.56
CA LEU A 735 -8.65 12.25 -12.57
C LEU A 735 -9.61 12.66 -13.70
N ASP A 736 -9.17 13.51 -14.60
CA ASP A 736 -9.97 13.90 -15.77
C ASP A 736 -9.76 12.84 -16.86
N THR A 737 -10.44 11.70 -16.69
CA THR A 737 -10.49 10.63 -17.69
C THR A 737 -11.14 11.05 -18.99
N LYS A 738 -11.85 12.18 -19.02
CA LYS A 738 -12.42 12.73 -20.28
C LYS A 738 -11.36 13.30 -21.21
N ASN A 739 -10.26 13.84 -20.68
CA ASN A 739 -9.18 14.37 -21.52
C ASN A 739 -8.25 13.28 -22.05
N ALA A 740 -8.15 12.12 -21.39
CA ALA A 740 -7.42 10.98 -21.92
C ALA A 740 -8.06 10.36 -23.18
N LEU A 741 -9.38 10.50 -23.33
CA LEU A 741 -10.12 10.01 -24.51
C LEU A 741 -10.13 10.99 -25.71
N GLN A 742 -9.63 12.23 -25.55
CA GLN A 742 -9.54 13.19 -26.66
C GLN A 742 -8.25 13.07 -27.50
N PHE A 743 -7.33 12.18 -27.15
CA PHE A 743 -6.11 11.92 -27.92
C PHE A 743 -6.25 10.78 -28.94
N GLU A 744 -7.46 10.25 -29.19
CA GLU A 744 -7.79 9.31 -30.29
C GLU A 744 -8.42 10.01 -31.51
N LYS A 745 -8.01 11.23 -31.85
CA LYS A 745 -8.32 11.83 -33.16
C LYS A 745 -7.09 12.47 -33.78
#